data_c79cbb672ec413a07aedf6dde41e73fc
#
_entry.id   c79cbb672ec413a07aedf6dde41e73fc
#
_cell.length_a   1.000
_cell.length_b   1.000
_cell.length_c   1.000
_cell.angle_alpha   90.00
_cell.angle_beta   90.00
_cell.angle_gamma   90.00
#
_symmetry.space_group_name_H-M   'P 1'
#
loop_
_entity.id
_entity.type
_entity.pdbx_description
1 polymer ?
#
loop_
_entity_poly.entity_id
_entity_poly.type
_entity_poly.pdbx_seq_one_letter_code
_entity_poly.pdbx_strand_id
1 'polypeptide(L)'
;MLTRPILLAGLSAIALLATPAHAQTQPGEAQTSAGAPEDEQASVATGDEVIVTGTRRAGRTLADSPVPVDVLNQEALTQSGNTDAPRVLRELVPSFNFPQPSITDGTDVIRPATLRGLGPDQTLVLVNGKRRHTAALLNINGSVGRGTAAVDINNIPTIALGRVEVLRDGAAAQYGSDAIAGVINFQLRSAREGGRMSVTYGQYETKIDDVFDYDGLVLGANGQPVLAPDGTFDLNETRRRRRSDGETLTFQGTLGLPILAEGYLNISGEVQGRNATNRTGADPRRQYNLLAGGAVDPRELTFNRFSHRYGDPETFDGKLFVNAGLPVGAFEVYAFGSYNDRDGESGGFYRLANDARNIPAIYPNGFLPLILTEQDDIGGVVGVRGELAGFRADLSANYGRNRVDFTIQNSLNRSLGPTSPTTFDSGGLRYAQQVFNLDLSRDLQVGFLSGLTLAAGLEYREESFDIRPGEPDSYRSGTFGGAPGAQVFPGFQPVIGGVRVDRKRERNNKSAYLELDADVSDRFNIQIAGRYEDYSDFGSDVNGKVAARLEPVDGFALRGSVSTGFRAPSLQQQFYAAQATNNVNGVLLDTVTLPVANPVAQALGARPLKAEDSLSYSAGVIFTAVPNLSVTVDAYQVEIDDRIVVTENLGAFGTAAQNAQVRQILIAAGFPTVTAARFFINGIDTRTRGIDAVATYRLGLEGFADLGFTAGFNYNKTEITRNAAASGPLGQVAGLVLFGRQESLRTERGQPRTKINLGLDADRGPFGLTVRGTRYGKVLGAGSEPFLDLPLSAKWVTDLELRANVGERFDFAVGANNLFDVYPDPVPRGRGVDPVTGAGRNYPATNYVAPYSAFSPFGFNGRFLYGRVGIRF
;
A
#
# COMPACT_ATOMS: atom_id res chain seq x y z
N MET A 1 -2.12 -13.18 -25.49
CA MET A 1 -3.37 -13.96 -25.55
C MET A 1 -3.05 -15.37 -25.11
N LEU A 2 -3.10 -15.61 -23.82
CA LEU A 2 -3.10 -16.95 -23.23
C LEU A 2 -4.44 -17.07 -22.48
N THR A 3 -5.43 -17.60 -23.19
CA THR A 3 -6.70 -18.01 -22.60
C THR A 3 -6.44 -19.23 -21.72
N ARG A 4 -6.29 -19.02 -20.41
CA ARG A 4 -6.22 -20.11 -19.45
C ARG A 4 -7.65 -20.64 -19.18
N PRO A 5 -7.87 -21.96 -19.17
CA PRO A 5 -9.19 -22.57 -18.94
C PRO A 5 -9.65 -22.54 -17.47
N ILE A 6 -9.08 -21.69 -16.62
CA ILE A 6 -9.39 -21.60 -15.17
C ILE A 6 -10.73 -20.89 -14.91
N LEU A 7 -11.25 -20.11 -15.86
CA LEU A 7 -12.55 -19.45 -15.72
C LEU A 7 -13.73 -20.43 -15.58
N LEU A 8 -13.60 -21.67 -16.06
CA LEU A 8 -14.67 -22.68 -16.00
C LEU A 8 -14.62 -23.56 -14.75
N ALA A 9 -13.46 -23.76 -14.14
CA ALA A 9 -13.32 -24.58 -12.95
C ALA A 9 -13.82 -23.86 -11.68
N GLY A 10 -13.62 -22.54 -11.58
CA GLY A 10 -14.15 -21.71 -10.47
C GLY A 10 -15.67 -21.60 -10.48
N LEU A 11 -16.28 -21.47 -11.65
CA LEU A 11 -17.73 -21.44 -11.81
C LEU A 11 -18.42 -22.79 -11.51
N SER A 12 -17.75 -23.90 -11.76
CA SER A 12 -18.29 -25.23 -11.48
C SER A 12 -18.32 -25.57 -9.98
N ALA A 13 -17.40 -25.06 -9.19
CA ALA A 13 -17.36 -25.28 -7.74
C ALA A 13 -18.43 -24.46 -7.00
N ILE A 14 -18.81 -23.29 -7.51
CA ILE A 14 -19.86 -22.44 -6.93
C ILE A 14 -21.27 -22.92 -7.34
N ALA A 15 -21.43 -23.50 -8.51
CA ALA A 15 -22.71 -24.01 -9.00
C ALA A 15 -23.16 -25.33 -8.28
N LEU A 16 -22.23 -26.08 -7.70
CA LEU A 16 -22.52 -27.32 -6.96
C LEU A 16 -23.07 -27.11 -5.54
N LEU A 17 -23.02 -25.85 -5.02
CA LEU A 17 -23.55 -25.53 -3.69
C LEU A 17 -24.98 -24.96 -3.71
N ALA A 18 -25.64 -24.87 -4.86
CA ALA A 18 -26.95 -24.23 -5.03
C ALA A 18 -28.11 -25.25 -5.24
N THR A 19 -28.06 -26.42 -4.63
CA THR A 19 -29.25 -27.27 -4.59
C THR A 19 -30.05 -27.00 -3.32
N PRO A 20 -31.35 -26.61 -3.42
CA PRO A 20 -32.16 -26.34 -2.25
C PRO A 20 -32.57 -27.67 -1.58
N ALA A 21 -32.15 -27.85 -0.34
CA ALA A 21 -32.70 -28.92 0.51
C ALA A 21 -34.14 -28.53 0.91
N HIS A 22 -35.10 -29.26 0.44
CA HIS A 22 -36.50 -29.17 0.89
C HIS A 22 -36.62 -29.79 2.30
N ALA A 23 -36.78 -28.93 3.30
CA ALA A 23 -37.18 -29.36 4.63
C ALA A 23 -38.71 -29.33 4.75
N GLN A 24 -39.28 -30.47 5.05
CA GLN A 24 -40.69 -30.58 5.35
C GLN A 24 -41.03 -29.98 6.71
N THR A 25 -41.99 -29.08 6.71
CA THR A 25 -42.56 -28.46 7.93
C THR A 25 -43.54 -29.41 8.60
N GLN A 26 -43.39 -29.66 9.90
CA GLN A 26 -44.46 -30.01 10.81
C GLN A 26 -44.71 -28.87 11.80
N PRO A 27 -45.96 -28.57 12.16
CA PRO A 27 -46.33 -27.47 13.06
C PRO A 27 -46.33 -27.90 14.50
N GLY A 28 -45.75 -27.12 15.39
CA GLY A 28 -45.77 -27.36 16.82
C GLY A 28 -45.22 -26.19 17.66
N GLU A 29 -46.12 -25.39 18.15
CA GLU A 29 -46.08 -24.59 19.40
C GLU A 29 -45.06 -23.44 19.57
N ALA A 30 -45.65 -22.30 19.78
CA ALA A 30 -45.01 -21.03 20.14
C ALA A 30 -44.24 -21.12 21.46
N GLN A 31 -42.99 -20.66 21.44
CA GLN A 31 -42.31 -20.08 22.59
C GLN A 31 -41.53 -18.83 22.19
N THR A 32 -41.71 -17.84 22.98
CA THR A 32 -41.36 -16.44 22.99
C THR A 32 -39.90 -16.11 22.66
N SER A 33 -39.76 -15.13 21.80
CA SER A 33 -38.75 -14.08 21.71
C SER A 33 -37.26 -14.45 21.88
N ALA A 34 -36.66 -14.81 20.77
CA ALA A 34 -35.32 -14.40 20.47
C ALA A 34 -35.43 -13.30 19.40
N GLY A 35 -34.78 -12.16 19.63
CA GLY A 35 -34.92 -10.99 18.79
C GLY A 35 -34.66 -11.28 17.31
N ALA A 36 -35.50 -10.72 16.48
CA ALA A 36 -35.28 -10.63 15.06
C ALA A 36 -33.88 -10.05 14.78
N PRO A 37 -33.21 -10.46 13.68
CA PRO A 37 -32.03 -9.74 13.27
C PRO A 37 -32.47 -8.29 13.03
N GLU A 38 -31.86 -7.35 13.77
CA GLU A 38 -32.04 -5.94 13.54
C GLU A 38 -31.69 -5.68 12.08
N ASP A 39 -32.60 -5.08 11.34
CA ASP A 39 -32.34 -4.53 10.01
C ASP A 39 -31.08 -3.67 10.13
N GLU A 40 -29.98 -4.13 9.53
CA GLU A 40 -28.73 -3.38 9.38
C GLU A 40 -29.01 -2.17 8.49
N GLN A 41 -29.51 -1.10 9.10
CA GLN A 41 -29.64 0.18 8.42
C GLN A 41 -28.30 0.86 8.31
N ALA A 42 -28.06 1.35 7.12
CA ALA A 42 -26.91 2.13 6.65
C ALA A 42 -26.10 2.88 7.73
N SER A 43 -24.90 2.55 7.84
CA SER A 43 -23.65 2.94 7.30
C SER A 43 -22.64 3.69 8.14
N VAL A 44 -22.89 4.43 9.17
CA VAL A 44 -21.82 5.13 9.91
C VAL A 44 -21.87 4.79 11.37
N ALA A 45 -20.70 4.38 11.91
CA ALA A 45 -20.54 4.06 13.32
C ALA A 45 -21.08 5.18 14.22
N THR A 46 -22.01 4.85 15.09
CA THR A 46 -22.45 5.72 16.17
C THR A 46 -21.53 5.55 17.37
N GLY A 47 -21.56 6.50 18.32
CA GLY A 47 -20.76 6.41 19.53
C GLY A 47 -20.95 5.14 20.37
N ASP A 48 -22.06 4.43 20.18
CA ASP A 48 -22.44 3.22 20.93
C ASP A 48 -21.88 1.92 20.34
N GLU A 49 -21.16 1.97 19.21
CA GLU A 49 -20.61 0.78 18.57
C GLU A 49 -19.45 0.20 19.39
N VAL A 50 -19.52 -1.12 19.68
CA VAL A 50 -18.49 -1.82 20.47
C VAL A 50 -17.24 -2.03 19.63
N ILE A 51 -16.08 -1.63 20.15
CA ILE A 51 -14.76 -1.80 19.54
C ILE A 51 -13.99 -2.95 20.19
N VAL A 52 -13.05 -3.52 19.45
CA VAL A 52 -12.11 -4.53 19.96
C VAL A 52 -10.64 -4.12 19.77
N THR A 53 -10.38 -2.99 19.09
CA THR A 53 -9.03 -2.47 18.85
C THR A 53 -8.72 -1.33 19.82
N GLY A 54 -7.53 -1.34 20.42
CA GLY A 54 -7.12 -0.35 21.41
C GLY A 54 -7.59 -0.62 22.85
N THR A 55 -8.29 -1.73 23.08
CA THR A 55 -8.74 -2.17 24.40
C THR A 55 -8.70 -3.69 24.53
N ARG A 56 -8.52 -4.20 25.76
CA ARG A 56 -8.70 -5.61 26.12
C ARG A 56 -9.96 -5.82 26.96
N ARG A 57 -10.68 -4.75 27.25
CA ARG A 57 -11.94 -4.80 27.97
C ARG A 57 -13.10 -5.11 27.03
N ALA A 58 -13.90 -6.10 27.38
CA ALA A 58 -15.09 -6.43 26.61
C ALA A 58 -16.17 -5.33 26.72
N GLY A 59 -16.90 -5.07 25.63
CA GLY A 59 -18.01 -4.14 25.58
C GLY A 59 -17.66 -2.65 25.63
N ARG A 60 -16.38 -2.27 25.41
CA ARG A 60 -15.97 -0.87 25.25
C ARG A 60 -16.57 -0.30 23.96
N THR A 61 -17.26 0.85 24.09
CA THR A 61 -17.82 1.54 22.93
C THR A 61 -16.80 2.52 22.30
N LEU A 62 -17.11 2.99 21.10
CA LEU A 62 -16.32 4.01 20.41
C LEU A 62 -16.27 5.32 21.21
N ALA A 63 -17.39 5.73 21.81
CA ALA A 63 -17.49 6.93 22.65
C ALA A 63 -16.70 6.78 23.97
N ASP A 64 -16.56 5.56 24.50
CA ASP A 64 -15.86 5.30 25.77
C ASP A 64 -14.35 5.04 25.58
N SER A 65 -13.87 5.02 24.34
CA SER A 65 -12.46 4.74 24.04
C SER A 65 -11.55 5.88 24.50
N PRO A 66 -10.50 5.59 25.30
CA PRO A 66 -9.48 6.58 25.66
C PRO A 66 -8.55 6.94 24.50
N VAL A 67 -8.67 6.27 23.34
CA VAL A 67 -7.87 6.46 22.14
C VAL A 67 -8.75 6.59 20.90
N PRO A 68 -8.29 7.30 19.83
CA PRO A 68 -9.08 7.50 18.62
C PRO A 68 -9.15 6.22 17.77
N VAL A 69 -10.36 5.71 17.54
CA VAL A 69 -10.65 4.58 16.66
C VAL A 69 -11.71 5.00 15.66
N ASP A 70 -11.53 4.67 14.37
CA ASP A 70 -12.59 4.75 13.36
C ASP A 70 -13.12 3.33 13.13
N VAL A 71 -14.44 3.19 13.03
CA VAL A 71 -15.11 1.93 12.72
C VAL A 71 -15.85 2.09 11.40
N LEU A 72 -15.52 1.22 10.44
CA LEU A 72 -16.15 1.15 9.14
C LEU A 72 -16.92 -0.17 9.08
N ASN A 73 -18.23 -0.08 9.04
CA ASN A 73 -19.08 -1.24 8.94
C ASN A 73 -19.07 -1.81 7.50
N GLN A 74 -19.66 -2.98 7.35
CA GLN A 74 -19.72 -3.70 6.09
C GLN A 74 -20.37 -2.89 4.96
N GLU A 75 -21.42 -2.14 5.28
CA GLU A 75 -22.16 -1.36 4.32
C GLU A 75 -21.30 -0.24 3.73
N ALA A 76 -20.61 0.53 4.56
CA ALA A 76 -19.67 1.55 4.12
C ALA A 76 -18.56 0.97 3.22
N LEU A 77 -18.12 -0.28 3.50
CA LEU A 77 -17.10 -0.96 2.71
C LEU A 77 -17.59 -1.44 1.33
N THR A 78 -18.90 -1.60 1.13
CA THR A 78 -19.48 -2.13 -0.12
C THR A 78 -20.15 -1.08 -1.00
N GLN A 79 -20.36 0.13 -0.48
CA GLN A 79 -20.97 1.27 -1.20
C GLN A 79 -19.94 2.04 -2.02
N SER A 80 -19.21 1.35 -2.89
CA SER A 80 -18.20 1.93 -3.78
C SER A 80 -18.02 1.03 -5.00
N GLY A 81 -17.62 1.58 -6.12
CA GLY A 81 -17.19 0.81 -7.28
C GLY A 81 -15.85 0.10 -7.08
N ASN A 82 -15.18 0.41 -5.98
CA ASN A 82 -13.93 -0.25 -5.62
C ASN A 82 -14.22 -1.47 -4.74
N THR A 83 -13.66 -2.61 -5.10
CA THR A 83 -13.73 -3.85 -4.33
C THR A 83 -12.46 -4.07 -3.49
N ASP A 84 -11.41 -3.30 -3.77
CA ASP A 84 -10.14 -3.34 -3.05
C ASP A 84 -10.24 -2.57 -1.73
N ALA A 85 -10.00 -3.23 -0.59
CA ALA A 85 -10.09 -2.62 0.73
C ALA A 85 -9.26 -1.32 0.88
N PRO A 86 -7.98 -1.21 0.40
CA PRO A 86 -7.22 0.03 0.54
C PRO A 86 -7.77 1.20 -0.26
N ARG A 87 -8.44 0.97 -1.39
CA ARG A 87 -9.10 2.06 -2.13
C ARG A 87 -10.31 2.58 -1.36
N VAL A 88 -11.10 1.69 -0.77
CA VAL A 88 -12.23 2.05 0.09
C VAL A 88 -11.77 2.79 1.34
N LEU A 89 -10.72 2.31 2.02
CA LEU A 89 -10.13 2.98 3.19
C LEU A 89 -9.63 4.39 2.84
N ARG A 90 -9.04 4.58 1.66
CA ARG A 90 -8.62 5.91 1.20
C ARG A 90 -9.79 6.90 1.09
N GLU A 91 -10.97 6.43 0.74
CA GLU A 91 -12.17 7.25 0.60
C GLU A 91 -12.82 7.56 1.96
N LEU A 92 -12.74 6.63 2.93
CA LEU A 92 -13.46 6.72 4.19
C LEU A 92 -12.61 7.24 5.35
N VAL A 93 -11.30 6.95 5.38
CA VAL A 93 -10.39 7.35 6.46
C VAL A 93 -9.53 8.53 6.04
N PRO A 94 -9.72 9.72 6.64
CA PRO A 94 -9.02 10.94 6.20
C PRO A 94 -7.50 10.85 6.34
N SER A 95 -7.00 10.17 7.37
CA SER A 95 -5.56 10.00 7.63
C SER A 95 -4.90 8.88 6.81
N PHE A 96 -5.67 8.10 6.05
CA PHE A 96 -5.17 6.98 5.25
C PHE A 96 -4.92 7.41 3.80
N ASN A 97 -3.74 7.12 3.25
CA ASN A 97 -3.38 7.38 1.87
C ASN A 97 -2.95 6.09 1.17
N PHE A 98 -3.34 5.96 -0.09
CA PHE A 98 -3.03 4.83 -0.95
C PHE A 98 -2.55 5.34 -2.31
N PRO A 99 -1.25 5.66 -2.45
CA PRO A 99 -0.65 6.13 -3.69
C PRO A 99 -0.77 5.09 -4.81
N GLN A 100 -0.84 5.57 -6.05
CA GLN A 100 -0.92 4.73 -7.25
C GLN A 100 0.30 4.99 -8.14
N PRO A 101 1.49 4.48 -7.78
CA PRO A 101 2.68 4.63 -8.60
C PRO A 101 2.55 3.84 -9.91
N SER A 102 3.29 4.26 -10.93
CA SER A 102 3.41 3.55 -12.21
C SER A 102 4.89 3.45 -12.59
N ILE A 103 5.27 2.39 -13.28
CA ILE A 103 6.66 2.08 -13.66
C ILE A 103 7.57 2.06 -12.41
N THR A 104 7.18 1.26 -11.42
CA THR A 104 7.90 1.15 -10.14
C THR A 104 8.29 -0.28 -9.78
N ASP A 105 8.46 -1.13 -10.81
CA ASP A 105 9.13 -2.43 -10.70
C ASP A 105 8.51 -3.34 -9.62
N GLY A 106 7.18 -3.55 -9.67
CA GLY A 106 6.41 -4.38 -8.76
C GLY A 106 5.69 -3.58 -7.67
N THR A 107 6.15 -2.38 -7.27
CA THR A 107 5.43 -1.50 -6.32
C THR A 107 4.12 -0.96 -6.92
N ASP A 108 3.94 -1.00 -8.22
CA ASP A 108 2.69 -0.67 -8.93
C ASP A 108 1.67 -1.82 -8.89
N VAL A 109 2.11 -3.04 -8.64
CA VAL A 109 1.26 -4.24 -8.41
C VAL A 109 0.99 -4.42 -6.91
N ILE A 110 2.03 -4.35 -6.06
CA ILE A 110 1.95 -4.47 -4.60
C ILE A 110 2.14 -3.07 -3.99
N ARG A 111 1.04 -2.35 -3.83
CA ARG A 111 1.06 -0.92 -3.47
C ARG A 111 1.12 -0.70 -1.97
N PRO A 112 2.03 0.15 -1.49
CA PRO A 112 2.11 0.51 -0.08
C PRO A 112 1.00 1.49 0.30
N ALA A 113 0.40 1.28 1.48
CA ALA A 113 -0.53 2.22 2.09
C ALA A 113 0.13 2.95 3.26
N THR A 114 -0.32 4.18 3.55
CA THR A 114 0.22 4.97 4.65
C THR A 114 -0.88 5.50 5.55
N LEU A 115 -0.60 5.61 6.84
CA LEU A 115 -1.48 6.19 7.83
C LEU A 115 -0.78 7.43 8.45
N ARG A 116 -1.51 8.55 8.58
CA ARG A 116 -0.98 9.81 9.14
C ARG A 116 0.29 10.33 8.46
N GLY A 117 0.51 9.98 7.18
CA GLY A 117 1.70 10.38 6.43
C GLY A 117 3.00 9.68 6.84
N LEU A 118 2.93 8.69 7.76
CA LEU A 118 4.07 7.89 8.21
C LEU A 118 4.39 6.76 7.20
N GLY A 119 5.45 6.00 7.44
CA GLY A 119 5.86 4.90 6.57
C GLY A 119 4.83 3.77 6.51
N PRO A 120 4.70 3.09 5.37
CA PRO A 120 3.78 1.95 5.25
C PRO A 120 4.07 0.82 6.25
N ASP A 121 5.32 0.60 6.61
CA ASP A 121 5.80 -0.39 7.57
C ASP A 121 5.75 0.08 9.04
N GLN A 122 5.21 1.30 9.28
CA GLN A 122 4.96 1.87 10.61
C GLN A 122 3.48 1.76 11.02
N THR A 123 2.68 1.03 10.23
CA THR A 123 1.26 0.74 10.50
C THR A 123 1.09 -0.77 10.67
N LEU A 124 0.63 -1.19 11.84
CA LEU A 124 0.34 -2.59 12.09
C LEU A 124 -0.98 -3.00 11.45
N VAL A 125 -0.99 -4.14 10.77
CA VAL A 125 -2.21 -4.72 10.18
C VAL A 125 -2.56 -6.03 10.91
N LEU A 126 -3.81 -6.12 11.34
CA LEU A 126 -4.38 -7.29 11.99
C LEU A 126 -5.55 -7.85 11.17
N VAL A 127 -5.79 -9.15 11.31
CA VAL A 127 -7.01 -9.83 10.87
C VAL A 127 -7.60 -10.54 12.09
N ASN A 128 -8.84 -10.27 12.44
CA ASN A 128 -9.47 -10.75 13.67
C ASN A 128 -8.58 -10.59 14.92
N GLY A 129 -7.87 -9.45 15.02
CA GLY A 129 -6.97 -9.15 16.14
C GLY A 129 -5.61 -9.86 16.12
N LYS A 130 -5.32 -10.71 15.13
CA LYS A 130 -4.03 -11.42 14.98
C LYS A 130 -3.18 -10.78 13.88
N ARG A 131 -1.88 -10.66 14.11
CA ARG A 131 -0.90 -9.99 13.21
C ARG A 131 -0.88 -10.62 11.82
N ARG A 132 -1.04 -9.80 10.80
CA ARG A 132 -0.84 -10.20 9.40
C ARG A 132 0.65 -10.09 9.04
N HIS A 133 1.16 -11.04 8.26
CA HIS A 133 2.53 -11.01 7.76
C HIS A 133 2.72 -9.94 6.67
N THR A 134 3.96 -9.45 6.51
CA THR A 134 4.32 -8.47 5.48
C THR A 134 4.48 -9.13 4.11
N ALA A 135 4.41 -8.32 3.04
CA ALA A 135 4.81 -8.76 1.70
C ALA A 135 6.31 -9.02 1.64
N ALA A 136 6.71 -9.92 0.74
CA ALA A 136 8.13 -10.18 0.47
C ALA A 136 8.78 -9.00 -0.27
N LEU A 137 8.00 -8.24 -1.03
CA LEU A 137 8.49 -7.11 -1.83
C LEU A 137 8.99 -5.97 -0.94
N LEU A 138 10.21 -5.51 -1.25
CA LEU A 138 10.76 -4.27 -0.73
C LEU A 138 10.52 -3.15 -1.73
N ASN A 139 9.94 -2.04 -1.30
CA ASN A 139 9.69 -0.86 -2.13
C ASN A 139 11.00 -0.10 -2.36
N ILE A 140 11.81 -0.52 -3.32
CA ILE A 140 13.18 0.01 -3.50
C ILE A 140 13.26 1.19 -4.46
N ASN A 141 12.28 1.35 -5.35
CA ASN A 141 12.27 2.40 -6.35
C ASN A 141 11.51 3.65 -5.91
N GLY A 142 11.59 4.72 -6.68
CA GLY A 142 11.16 6.05 -6.32
C GLY A 142 9.64 6.22 -6.20
N SER A 143 9.04 5.66 -5.14
CA SER A 143 7.63 5.82 -4.78
C SER A 143 7.48 6.33 -3.35
N VAL A 144 6.26 6.66 -2.94
CA VAL A 144 5.94 6.87 -1.52
C VAL A 144 6.22 5.57 -0.76
N GLY A 145 6.92 5.65 0.35
CA GLY A 145 7.33 4.47 1.12
C GLY A 145 8.58 3.76 0.57
N ARG A 146 9.42 4.45 -0.21
CA ARG A 146 10.71 3.90 -0.65
C ARG A 146 11.54 3.40 0.53
N GLY A 147 12.01 2.17 0.44
CA GLY A 147 12.78 1.49 1.48
C GLY A 147 11.94 0.70 2.49
N THR A 148 10.62 0.63 2.34
CA THR A 148 9.73 -0.07 3.28
C THR A 148 9.31 -1.45 2.76
N ALA A 149 9.03 -2.37 3.70
CA ALA A 149 8.38 -3.64 3.47
C ALA A 149 7.09 -3.69 4.31
N ALA A 150 5.94 -3.55 3.67
CA ALA A 150 4.65 -3.42 4.34
C ALA A 150 3.74 -4.63 4.08
N VAL A 151 2.65 -4.72 4.82
CA VAL A 151 1.58 -5.69 4.54
C VAL A 151 0.88 -5.32 3.23
N ASP A 152 0.67 -6.29 2.35
CA ASP A 152 -0.18 -6.09 1.17
C ASP A 152 -1.66 -6.23 1.55
N ILE A 153 -2.28 -5.09 1.85
CA ILE A 153 -3.72 -5.05 2.19
C ILE A 153 -4.65 -5.20 0.98
N ASN A 154 -4.10 -5.19 -0.27
CA ASN A 154 -4.91 -5.53 -1.46
C ASN A 154 -5.30 -7.01 -1.50
N ASN A 155 -4.64 -7.85 -0.71
CA ASN A 155 -4.98 -9.26 -0.57
C ASN A 155 -6.27 -9.50 0.24
N ILE A 156 -6.88 -8.46 0.82
CA ILE A 156 -8.07 -8.56 1.67
C ILE A 156 -9.30 -8.03 0.91
N PRO A 157 -10.21 -8.89 0.40
CA PRO A 157 -11.38 -8.45 -0.34
C PRO A 157 -12.45 -7.91 0.63
N THR A 158 -13.11 -6.81 0.24
CA THR A 158 -14.14 -6.18 1.08
C THR A 158 -15.31 -7.10 1.40
N ILE A 159 -15.63 -8.05 0.52
CA ILE A 159 -16.73 -9.01 0.71
C ILE A 159 -16.50 -9.96 1.91
N ALA A 160 -15.26 -10.22 2.29
CA ALA A 160 -14.91 -11.06 3.43
C ALA A 160 -15.03 -10.32 4.79
N LEU A 161 -15.21 -8.99 4.76
CA LEU A 161 -15.16 -8.15 5.94
C LEU A 161 -16.54 -7.92 6.54
N GLY A 162 -16.65 -8.06 7.84
CA GLY A 162 -17.78 -7.58 8.63
C GLY A 162 -17.59 -6.09 8.98
N ARG A 163 -16.38 -5.71 9.38
CA ARG A 163 -16.00 -4.31 9.65
C ARG A 163 -14.48 -4.12 9.59
N VAL A 164 -14.04 -2.87 9.58
CA VAL A 164 -12.64 -2.48 9.75
C VAL A 164 -12.53 -1.47 10.87
N GLU A 165 -11.62 -1.69 11.80
CA GLU A 165 -11.29 -0.75 12.86
C GLU A 165 -9.91 -0.14 12.59
N VAL A 166 -9.83 1.21 12.63
CA VAL A 166 -8.58 1.94 12.42
C VAL A 166 -8.25 2.72 13.69
N LEU A 167 -7.33 2.18 14.48
CA LEU A 167 -6.79 2.85 15.65
C LEU A 167 -5.73 3.87 15.20
N ARG A 168 -6.01 5.13 15.46
CA ARG A 168 -5.13 6.25 15.11
C ARG A 168 -4.34 6.72 16.34
N ASP A 169 -3.56 5.81 16.92
CA ASP A 169 -2.70 6.11 18.08
C ASP A 169 -1.52 5.14 18.13
N GLY A 170 -0.44 5.53 18.79
CA GLY A 170 0.68 4.62 19.07
C GLY A 170 0.20 3.48 19.98
N ALA A 171 0.48 2.23 19.57
CA ALA A 171 -0.06 1.05 20.23
C ALA A 171 0.95 -0.10 20.41
N ALA A 172 2.25 0.20 20.34
CA ALA A 172 3.30 -0.81 20.46
C ALA A 172 3.30 -1.52 21.83
N ALA A 173 2.92 -0.84 22.90
CA ALA A 173 2.77 -1.45 24.22
C ALA A 173 1.66 -2.51 24.28
N GLN A 174 0.66 -2.45 23.39
CA GLN A 174 -0.47 -3.38 23.33
C GLN A 174 -0.28 -4.48 22.27
N TYR A 175 0.29 -4.13 21.10
CA TYR A 175 0.32 -4.99 19.92
C TYR A 175 1.75 -5.33 19.43
N GLY A 176 2.79 -4.74 20.04
CA GLY A 176 4.18 -4.94 19.68
C GLY A 176 4.66 -4.03 18.53
N SER A 177 5.81 -4.36 17.98
CA SER A 177 6.48 -3.58 16.93
C SER A 177 5.55 -3.22 15.75
N ASP A 178 5.88 -2.15 15.02
CA ASP A 178 5.22 -1.63 13.82
C ASP A 178 3.95 -0.80 14.09
N ALA A 179 3.39 -0.80 15.31
CA ALA A 179 2.21 -0.03 15.69
C ALA A 179 2.56 1.43 16.08
N ILE A 180 3.35 2.14 15.25
CA ILE A 180 3.78 3.53 15.47
C ILE A 180 2.71 4.52 14.97
N ALA A 181 2.29 4.38 13.71
CA ALA A 181 1.27 5.25 13.10
C ALA A 181 -0.15 4.91 13.61
N GLY A 182 -0.35 3.64 13.94
CA GLY A 182 -1.62 3.09 14.37
C GLY A 182 -1.77 1.62 14.00
N VAL A 183 -3.01 1.12 14.14
CA VAL A 183 -3.37 -0.27 13.84
C VAL A 183 -4.59 -0.29 12.92
N ILE A 184 -4.56 -1.12 11.88
CA ILE A 184 -5.71 -1.41 11.04
C ILE A 184 -6.10 -2.86 11.30
N ASN A 185 -7.30 -3.08 11.84
CA ASN A 185 -7.80 -4.40 12.20
C ASN A 185 -8.99 -4.77 11.32
N PHE A 186 -8.80 -5.73 10.45
CA PHE A 186 -9.82 -6.28 9.56
C PHE A 186 -10.57 -7.38 10.30
N GLN A 187 -11.85 -7.15 10.61
CA GLN A 187 -12.73 -8.15 11.21
C GLN A 187 -13.45 -8.92 10.10
N LEU A 188 -13.25 -10.23 10.07
CA LEU A 188 -13.90 -11.10 9.09
C LEU A 188 -15.37 -11.33 9.47
N ARG A 189 -16.19 -11.63 8.47
CA ARG A 189 -17.59 -12.01 8.67
C ARG A 189 -17.69 -13.27 9.50
N SER A 190 -18.70 -13.32 10.36
CA SER A 190 -19.01 -14.44 11.25
C SER A 190 -20.48 -14.88 11.16
N ALA A 191 -21.18 -14.58 10.08
CA ALA A 191 -22.56 -14.95 9.86
C ALA A 191 -22.71 -16.48 9.85
N ARG A 192 -23.78 -16.99 10.45
CA ARG A 192 -24.07 -18.43 10.50
C ARG A 192 -24.87 -18.93 9.32
N GLU A 193 -25.51 -18.07 8.58
CA GLU A 193 -26.39 -18.38 7.45
C GLU A 193 -26.49 -17.18 6.51
N GLY A 194 -27.03 -17.42 5.35
CA GLY A 194 -27.16 -16.45 4.31
C GLY A 194 -25.88 -16.25 3.49
N GLY A 195 -26.04 -15.54 2.39
CA GLY A 195 -24.93 -15.26 1.51
C GLY A 195 -25.23 -14.10 0.57
N ARG A 196 -24.17 -13.63 -0.06
CA ARG A 196 -24.25 -12.61 -1.11
C ARG A 196 -23.27 -12.96 -2.23
N MET A 197 -23.69 -12.78 -3.45
CA MET A 197 -22.83 -12.79 -4.63
C MET A 197 -22.99 -11.49 -5.39
N SER A 198 -21.95 -11.02 -6.04
CA SER A 198 -22.04 -9.86 -6.93
C SER A 198 -21.06 -9.95 -8.10
N VAL A 199 -21.45 -9.30 -9.19
CA VAL A 199 -20.63 -9.07 -10.37
C VAL A 199 -20.55 -7.57 -10.57
N THR A 200 -19.33 -7.06 -10.66
CA THR A 200 -19.07 -5.65 -10.99
C THR A 200 -18.26 -5.58 -12.27
N TYR A 201 -18.72 -4.80 -13.23
CA TYR A 201 -17.96 -4.43 -14.42
C TYR A 201 -17.78 -2.92 -14.49
N GLY A 202 -16.57 -2.50 -14.82
CA GLY A 202 -16.29 -1.08 -15.04
C GLY A 202 -15.08 -0.87 -15.92
N GLN A 203 -14.93 0.38 -16.38
CA GLN A 203 -13.80 0.81 -17.20
C GLN A 203 -13.57 2.30 -17.08
N TYR A 204 -12.36 2.73 -17.44
CA TYR A 204 -12.08 4.16 -17.55
C TYR A 204 -12.64 4.72 -18.86
N GLU A 205 -13.41 5.80 -18.75
CA GLU A 205 -13.89 6.61 -19.85
C GLU A 205 -13.42 8.04 -19.65
N THR A 206 -12.32 8.41 -20.32
CA THR A 206 -11.62 9.64 -19.98
C THR A 206 -11.11 10.41 -21.19
N LYS A 207 -11.01 11.73 -21.01
CA LYS A 207 -10.31 12.64 -21.90
C LYS A 207 -9.06 13.14 -21.18
N ILE A 208 -7.91 12.56 -21.53
CA ILE A 208 -6.65 12.80 -20.82
C ILE A 208 -6.29 14.28 -20.89
N ASP A 209 -6.11 14.92 -19.74
CA ASP A 209 -5.75 16.32 -19.70
C ASP A 209 -4.30 16.51 -20.18
N ASP A 210 -4.05 17.55 -20.98
CA ASP A 210 -2.73 17.90 -21.53
C ASP A 210 -1.98 16.78 -22.31
N VAL A 211 -2.69 15.77 -22.82
CA VAL A 211 -2.15 14.75 -23.73
C VAL A 211 -2.92 14.76 -25.03
N PHE A 212 -2.18 14.82 -26.14
CA PHE A 212 -2.76 15.02 -27.47
C PHE A 212 -2.45 13.83 -28.40
N ASP A 213 -3.38 13.51 -29.27
CA ASP A 213 -3.12 12.73 -30.46
C ASP A 213 -2.27 13.58 -31.41
N TYR A 214 -1.48 12.96 -32.29
CA TYR A 214 -0.66 13.65 -33.26
C TYR A 214 -0.86 13.08 -34.67
N ASP A 215 -0.64 13.92 -35.67
CA ASP A 215 -0.69 13.55 -37.09
C ASP A 215 0.67 13.77 -37.76
N GLY A 216 1.63 12.92 -37.38
CA GLY A 216 3.00 12.94 -37.88
C GLY A 216 3.92 13.99 -37.22
N LEU A 217 5.12 14.12 -37.79
CA LEU A 217 6.13 15.10 -37.38
C LEU A 217 5.96 16.40 -38.17
N VAL A 218 6.30 17.53 -37.55
CA VAL A 218 6.40 18.80 -38.24
C VAL A 218 7.56 18.72 -39.24
N LEU A 219 7.31 19.01 -40.52
CA LEU A 219 8.30 19.02 -41.56
C LEU A 219 8.76 20.45 -41.89
N GLY A 220 10.05 20.64 -42.01
CA GLY A 220 10.63 21.88 -42.51
C GLY A 220 10.43 22.06 -44.04
N ALA A 221 10.84 23.21 -44.56
CA ALA A 221 10.75 23.54 -45.99
C ALA A 221 11.49 22.54 -46.91
N ASN A 222 12.44 21.80 -46.38
CA ASN A 222 13.20 20.74 -47.08
C ASN A 222 12.52 19.36 -47.01
N GLY A 223 11.31 19.27 -46.47
CA GLY A 223 10.59 18.01 -46.29
C GLY A 223 11.15 17.07 -45.20
N GLN A 224 12.15 17.51 -44.45
CA GLN A 224 12.69 16.74 -43.32
C GLN A 224 12.03 17.13 -42.00
N PRO A 225 11.93 16.20 -41.04
CA PRO A 225 11.41 16.52 -39.69
C PRO A 225 12.25 17.63 -39.04
N VAL A 226 11.55 18.55 -38.39
CA VAL A 226 12.16 19.63 -37.61
C VAL A 226 12.67 19.05 -36.29
N LEU A 227 13.99 19.15 -36.10
CA LEU A 227 14.70 18.72 -34.89
C LEU A 227 14.98 19.96 -34.01
N ALA A 228 14.43 19.98 -32.84
CA ALA A 228 14.72 20.99 -31.85
C ALA A 228 16.18 20.91 -31.34
N PRO A 229 16.75 21.99 -30.78
CA PRO A 229 18.11 21.99 -30.25
C PRO A 229 18.41 20.96 -29.16
N ASP A 230 17.37 20.47 -28.48
CA ASP A 230 17.46 19.40 -27.46
C ASP A 230 17.42 18.00 -28.06
N GLY A 231 17.34 17.89 -29.39
CA GLY A 231 17.29 16.62 -30.11
C GLY A 231 15.92 15.94 -30.15
N THR A 232 14.86 16.65 -29.80
CA THR A 232 13.46 16.19 -29.93
C THR A 232 12.87 16.68 -31.26
N PHE A 233 11.83 15.99 -31.72
CA PHE A 233 11.02 16.42 -32.88
C PHE A 233 9.82 17.22 -32.43
N ASP A 234 9.43 18.20 -33.24
CA ASP A 234 8.13 18.84 -33.12
C ASP A 234 7.03 17.91 -33.69
N LEU A 235 5.93 17.77 -32.95
CA LEU A 235 4.78 16.92 -33.32
C LEU A 235 3.61 17.79 -33.80
N ASN A 236 2.93 17.35 -34.85
CA ASN A 236 1.65 17.93 -35.23
C ASN A 236 0.56 17.45 -34.28
N GLU A 237 0.46 18.06 -33.09
CA GLU A 237 -0.56 17.76 -32.12
C GLU A 237 -1.95 18.14 -32.66
N THR A 238 -2.96 17.30 -32.40
CA THR A 238 -4.32 17.48 -32.92
C THR A 238 -5.31 17.68 -31.76
N ARG A 239 -6.13 16.69 -31.45
CA ARG A 239 -7.12 16.77 -30.36
C ARG A 239 -6.57 16.14 -29.07
N ARG A 240 -7.13 16.55 -27.93
CA ARG A 240 -6.91 15.85 -26.65
C ARG A 240 -7.24 14.38 -26.79
N ARG A 241 -6.32 13.53 -26.32
CA ARG A 241 -6.40 12.07 -26.42
C ARG A 241 -7.55 11.55 -25.54
N ARG A 242 -8.36 10.66 -26.10
CA ARG A 242 -9.40 9.94 -25.35
C ARG A 242 -8.97 8.50 -25.14
N ARG A 243 -9.37 7.93 -23.99
CA ARG A 243 -9.16 6.54 -23.68
C ARG A 243 -10.40 5.90 -23.08
N SER A 244 -10.65 4.68 -23.56
CA SER A 244 -11.55 3.69 -22.98
C SER A 244 -10.67 2.48 -22.73
N ASP A 245 -10.25 2.25 -21.49
CA ASP A 245 -9.29 1.20 -21.11
C ASP A 245 -9.43 0.85 -19.62
N GLY A 246 -8.64 -0.15 -19.15
CA GLY A 246 -8.68 -0.58 -17.76
C GLY A 246 -9.96 -1.29 -17.39
N GLU A 247 -10.56 -2.01 -18.36
CA GLU A 247 -11.75 -2.85 -18.14
C GLU A 247 -11.47 -3.76 -16.96
N THR A 248 -12.36 -3.71 -15.98
CA THR A 248 -12.28 -4.47 -14.73
C THR A 248 -13.55 -5.28 -14.56
N LEU A 249 -13.40 -6.59 -14.43
CA LEU A 249 -14.48 -7.50 -14.10
C LEU A 249 -14.17 -8.18 -12.77
N THR A 250 -15.10 -8.06 -11.81
CA THR A 250 -14.96 -8.64 -10.48
C THR A 250 -16.16 -9.51 -10.16
N PHE A 251 -15.89 -10.73 -9.76
CA PHE A 251 -16.86 -11.65 -9.15
C PHE A 251 -16.54 -11.77 -7.67
N GLN A 252 -17.52 -11.54 -6.82
CA GLN A 252 -17.37 -11.69 -5.38
C GLN A 252 -18.50 -12.54 -4.82
N GLY A 253 -18.20 -13.34 -3.80
CA GLY A 253 -19.20 -14.11 -3.09
C GLY A 253 -18.80 -14.33 -1.63
N THR A 254 -19.80 -14.40 -0.76
CA THR A 254 -19.66 -14.82 0.63
C THR A 254 -20.84 -15.70 1.02
N LEU A 255 -20.57 -16.71 1.85
CA LEU A 255 -21.57 -17.67 2.33
C LEU A 255 -21.31 -17.94 3.81
N GLY A 256 -22.34 -17.78 4.64
CA GLY A 256 -22.38 -18.22 6.02
C GLY A 256 -23.04 -19.58 6.10
N LEU A 257 -22.45 -20.49 6.84
CA LEU A 257 -22.96 -21.84 7.08
C LEU A 257 -22.92 -22.12 8.57
N PRO A 258 -23.97 -22.73 9.15
CA PRO A 258 -23.94 -23.18 10.54
C PRO A 258 -23.06 -24.44 10.67
N ILE A 259 -22.27 -24.49 11.73
CA ILE A 259 -21.55 -25.70 12.16
C ILE A 259 -22.14 -26.14 13.48
N LEU A 260 -22.71 -27.35 13.53
CA LEU A 260 -23.42 -27.87 14.70
C LEU A 260 -24.49 -26.86 15.20
N ALA A 261 -24.79 -26.84 16.52
CA ALA A 261 -25.85 -26.00 17.05
C ALA A 261 -25.50 -24.49 17.11
N GLU A 262 -24.25 -24.14 17.35
CA GLU A 262 -23.88 -22.76 17.66
C GLU A 262 -22.68 -22.23 16.85
N GLY A 263 -21.94 -23.08 16.14
CA GLY A 263 -20.78 -22.68 15.35
C GLY A 263 -21.14 -22.05 14.01
N TYR A 264 -20.17 -21.39 13.40
CA TYR A 264 -20.27 -20.75 12.09
C TYR A 264 -19.07 -21.09 11.20
N LEU A 265 -19.33 -21.08 9.90
CA LEU A 265 -18.30 -21.13 8.85
C LEU A 265 -18.65 -20.10 7.79
N ASN A 266 -17.79 -19.11 7.61
CA ASN A 266 -17.89 -18.16 6.51
C ASN A 266 -16.83 -18.46 5.47
N ILE A 267 -17.26 -18.55 4.21
CA ILE A 267 -16.39 -18.69 3.04
C ILE A 267 -16.63 -17.48 2.16
N SER A 268 -15.57 -16.73 1.86
CA SER A 268 -15.63 -15.54 1.01
C SER A 268 -14.60 -15.64 -0.08
N GLY A 269 -14.94 -15.27 -1.30
CA GLY A 269 -14.04 -15.30 -2.44
C GLY A 269 -14.22 -14.12 -3.37
N GLU A 270 -13.14 -13.79 -4.06
CA GLU A 270 -13.08 -12.78 -5.11
C GLU A 270 -12.21 -13.27 -6.26
N VAL A 271 -12.69 -13.07 -7.49
CA VAL A 271 -11.88 -13.19 -8.72
C VAL A 271 -12.01 -11.86 -9.47
N GLN A 272 -10.88 -11.22 -9.73
CA GLN A 272 -10.83 -9.94 -10.44
C GLN A 272 -9.84 -10.01 -11.60
N GLY A 273 -10.29 -9.63 -12.78
CA GLY A 273 -9.44 -9.33 -13.93
C GLY A 273 -9.49 -7.84 -14.24
N ARG A 274 -8.35 -7.19 -14.38
CA ARG A 274 -8.22 -5.80 -14.75
C ARG A 274 -7.21 -5.63 -15.88
N ASN A 275 -7.65 -5.03 -16.98
CA ASN A 275 -6.75 -4.64 -18.06
C ASN A 275 -5.91 -3.40 -17.66
N ALA A 276 -4.75 -3.26 -18.30
CA ALA A 276 -3.90 -2.11 -18.07
C ALA A 276 -4.51 -0.80 -18.55
N THR A 277 -4.15 0.29 -17.88
CA THR A 277 -4.41 1.64 -18.38
C THR A 277 -3.18 2.24 -19.04
N ASN A 278 -3.38 3.20 -19.97
CA ASN A 278 -2.25 3.90 -20.57
C ASN A 278 -2.53 5.39 -20.78
N ARG A 279 -1.81 6.22 -20.05
CA ARG A 279 -1.88 7.69 -20.07
C ARG A 279 -0.64 8.32 -20.68
N THR A 280 0.17 7.55 -21.43
CA THR A 280 1.38 8.05 -22.06
C THR A 280 1.07 9.13 -23.10
N GLY A 281 1.92 10.13 -23.18
CA GLY A 281 1.99 11.05 -24.32
C GLY A 281 2.87 10.50 -25.45
N ALA A 282 2.89 11.18 -26.57
CA ALA A 282 3.74 10.83 -27.70
C ALA A 282 5.21 11.19 -27.41
N ASP A 283 6.13 10.25 -27.67
CA ASP A 283 7.57 10.41 -27.44
C ASP A 283 8.21 11.27 -28.54
N PRO A 284 8.65 12.50 -28.27
CA PRO A 284 9.26 13.36 -29.27
C PRO A 284 10.74 13.03 -29.54
N ARG A 285 11.35 12.12 -28.75
CA ARG A 285 12.77 11.81 -28.88
C ARG A 285 13.06 11.11 -30.21
N ARG A 286 14.26 11.35 -30.73
CA ARG A 286 14.77 10.62 -31.88
C ARG A 286 14.97 9.15 -31.53
N GLN A 287 14.30 8.26 -32.28
CA GLN A 287 14.32 6.82 -32.08
C GLN A 287 15.53 6.15 -32.70
N TYR A 288 15.98 6.62 -33.86
CA TYR A 288 17.06 6.01 -34.64
C TYR A 288 18.28 6.92 -34.69
N ASN A 289 19.45 6.37 -35.01
CA ASN A 289 20.65 7.13 -35.28
C ASN A 289 20.48 7.96 -36.55
N LEU A 290 21.17 9.10 -36.64
CA LEU A 290 21.23 9.83 -37.89
C LEU A 290 21.98 8.99 -38.94
N LEU A 291 21.54 9.11 -40.16
CA LEU A 291 22.21 8.53 -41.31
C LEU A 291 23.53 9.26 -41.62
N ALA A 292 24.35 8.66 -42.52
CA ALA A 292 25.53 9.31 -43.02
C ALA A 292 25.18 10.69 -43.61
N GLY A 293 25.95 11.72 -43.26
CA GLY A 293 25.65 13.10 -43.62
C GLY A 293 24.69 13.85 -42.71
N GLY A 294 24.23 13.23 -41.60
CA GLY A 294 23.41 13.87 -40.60
C GLY A 294 21.90 13.90 -40.89
N ALA A 295 21.47 13.21 -41.95
CA ALA A 295 20.04 13.12 -42.30
C ALA A 295 19.28 12.28 -41.30
N VAL A 296 18.00 12.63 -41.07
CA VAL A 296 17.07 11.88 -40.21
C VAL A 296 16.72 10.56 -40.90
N ASP A 297 16.69 9.47 -40.10
CA ASP A 297 16.26 8.16 -40.61
C ASP A 297 14.78 8.22 -41.01
N PRO A 298 14.39 7.80 -42.23
CA PRO A 298 12.99 7.90 -42.69
C PRO A 298 12.01 7.07 -41.86
N ARG A 299 12.48 6.07 -41.08
CA ARG A 299 11.63 5.33 -40.14
C ARG A 299 11.05 6.22 -39.03
N GLU A 300 11.64 7.38 -38.73
CA GLU A 300 11.09 8.36 -37.81
C GLU A 300 9.71 8.86 -38.22
N LEU A 301 9.41 8.90 -39.54
CA LEU A 301 8.10 9.37 -40.04
C LEU A 301 6.95 8.39 -39.79
N THR A 302 7.27 7.11 -39.61
CA THR A 302 6.28 6.04 -39.47
C THR A 302 6.28 5.40 -38.06
N PHE A 303 7.20 5.80 -37.21
CA PHE A 303 7.34 5.25 -35.88
C PHE A 303 6.14 5.65 -35.02
N ASN A 304 5.51 4.67 -34.33
CA ASN A 304 4.46 4.93 -33.38
C ASN A 304 5.04 5.51 -32.07
N ARG A 305 4.84 6.80 -31.84
CA ARG A 305 5.42 7.51 -30.71
C ARG A 305 4.69 7.31 -29.37
N PHE A 306 3.55 6.62 -29.36
CA PHE A 306 2.93 6.12 -28.12
C PHE A 306 3.55 4.77 -27.70
N SER A 307 4.86 4.77 -27.54
CA SER A 307 5.68 3.57 -27.33
C SER A 307 5.75 3.11 -25.88
N HIS A 308 5.33 3.97 -24.92
CA HIS A 308 5.35 3.67 -23.49
C HIS A 308 4.00 3.17 -23.00
N ARG A 309 4.01 2.52 -21.83
CA ARG A 309 2.83 2.16 -21.04
C ARG A 309 2.96 2.84 -19.69
N TYR A 310 2.14 3.87 -19.46
CA TYR A 310 2.13 4.69 -18.25
C TYR A 310 0.74 4.73 -17.65
N GLY A 311 0.53 3.99 -16.56
CA GLY A 311 -0.79 3.80 -15.93
C GLY A 311 -0.77 2.64 -14.95
N ASP A 312 -1.96 2.13 -14.62
CA ASP A 312 -2.11 0.92 -13.81
C ASP A 312 -1.69 -0.32 -14.59
N PRO A 313 -1.06 -1.33 -13.93
CA PRO A 313 -0.73 -2.61 -14.55
C PRO A 313 -1.99 -3.41 -14.89
N GLU A 314 -1.85 -4.36 -15.80
CA GLU A 314 -2.78 -5.46 -15.93
C GLU A 314 -2.64 -6.38 -14.72
N THR A 315 -3.77 -6.85 -14.14
CA THR A 315 -3.74 -7.79 -13.03
C THR A 315 -4.84 -8.84 -13.15
N PHE A 316 -4.53 -10.04 -12.68
CA PHE A 316 -5.51 -11.08 -12.42
C PHE A 316 -5.34 -11.56 -10.98
N ASP A 317 -6.41 -11.44 -10.19
CA ASP A 317 -6.41 -11.74 -8.75
C ASP A 317 -7.43 -12.82 -8.44
N GLY A 318 -7.01 -13.85 -7.68
CA GLY A 318 -7.88 -14.84 -7.06
C GLY A 318 -7.71 -14.82 -5.54
N LYS A 319 -8.79 -14.60 -4.78
CA LYS A 319 -8.75 -14.48 -3.32
C LYS A 319 -9.77 -15.39 -2.67
N LEU A 320 -9.36 -16.12 -1.65
CA LEU A 320 -10.22 -16.97 -0.82
C LEU A 320 -9.97 -16.69 0.65
N PHE A 321 -11.04 -16.48 1.40
CA PHE A 321 -11.02 -16.30 2.85
C PHE A 321 -11.99 -17.27 3.52
N VAL A 322 -11.56 -17.81 4.65
CA VAL A 322 -12.39 -18.69 5.49
C VAL A 322 -12.31 -18.17 6.92
N ASN A 323 -13.45 -18.13 7.61
CA ASN A 323 -13.54 -17.79 9.03
C ASN A 323 -14.53 -18.73 9.70
N ALA A 324 -14.10 -19.43 10.74
CA ALA A 324 -14.91 -20.43 11.44
C ALA A 324 -14.74 -20.31 12.96
N GLY A 325 -15.82 -20.52 13.68
CA GLY A 325 -15.83 -20.64 15.12
C GLY A 325 -16.79 -21.75 15.57
N LEU A 326 -16.34 -22.52 16.54
CA LEU A 326 -17.12 -23.64 17.09
C LEU A 326 -17.05 -23.60 18.61
N PRO A 327 -18.16 -23.27 19.31
CA PRO A 327 -18.27 -23.42 20.74
C PRO A 327 -18.16 -24.89 21.14
N VAL A 328 -17.30 -25.18 22.14
CA VAL A 328 -17.08 -26.53 22.69
C VAL A 328 -17.02 -26.40 24.23
N GLY A 329 -18.15 -26.58 24.88
CA GLY A 329 -18.29 -26.36 26.33
C GLY A 329 -18.03 -24.91 26.71
N ALA A 330 -17.05 -24.65 27.59
CA ALA A 330 -16.67 -23.29 28.02
C ALA A 330 -15.67 -22.61 27.06
N PHE A 331 -15.31 -23.29 25.97
CA PHE A 331 -14.31 -22.79 25.02
C PHE A 331 -14.93 -22.64 23.63
N GLU A 332 -14.32 -21.79 22.83
CA GLU A 332 -14.54 -21.70 21.38
C GLU A 332 -13.25 -22.06 20.66
N VAL A 333 -13.30 -23.05 19.82
CA VAL A 333 -12.25 -23.35 18.84
C VAL A 333 -12.53 -22.50 17.61
N TYR A 334 -11.55 -21.72 17.17
CA TYR A 334 -11.69 -20.88 16.00
C TYR A 334 -10.54 -21.10 15.00
N ALA A 335 -10.84 -20.87 13.74
CA ALA A 335 -9.84 -20.87 12.68
C ALA A 335 -10.23 -19.86 11.60
N PHE A 336 -9.24 -19.14 11.07
CA PHE A 336 -9.43 -18.34 9.87
C PHE A 336 -8.18 -18.36 9.01
N GLY A 337 -8.36 -18.13 7.72
CA GLY A 337 -7.24 -18.13 6.81
C GLY A 337 -7.58 -17.52 5.46
N SER A 338 -6.54 -17.30 4.67
CA SER A 338 -6.63 -16.76 3.32
C SER A 338 -5.62 -17.40 2.39
N TYR A 339 -6.01 -17.52 1.13
CA TYR A 339 -5.13 -17.81 0.01
C TYR A 339 -5.38 -16.77 -1.08
N ASN A 340 -4.31 -16.17 -1.57
CA ASN A 340 -4.38 -15.19 -2.66
C ASN A 340 -3.32 -15.51 -3.70
N ASP A 341 -3.72 -15.44 -4.95
CA ASP A 341 -2.89 -15.60 -6.14
C ASP A 341 -3.10 -14.37 -7.02
N ARG A 342 -2.01 -13.68 -7.36
CA ARG A 342 -2.04 -12.47 -8.19
C ARG A 342 -0.98 -12.53 -9.27
N ASP A 343 -1.41 -12.44 -10.51
CA ASP A 343 -0.58 -12.15 -11.66
C ASP A 343 -0.66 -10.65 -11.99
N GLY A 344 0.49 -10.02 -12.24
CA GLY A 344 0.58 -8.62 -12.65
C GLY A 344 1.50 -8.45 -13.83
N GLU A 345 1.15 -7.56 -14.78
CA GLU A 345 2.01 -7.17 -15.89
C GLU A 345 2.14 -5.65 -15.95
N SER A 346 3.35 -5.15 -15.71
CA SER A 346 3.72 -3.74 -15.79
C SER A 346 4.61 -3.45 -16.99
N GLY A 347 4.52 -2.26 -17.56
CA GLY A 347 5.51 -1.76 -18.53
C GLY A 347 6.72 -1.16 -17.81
N GLY A 348 7.93 -1.47 -18.29
CA GLY A 348 9.11 -0.70 -17.95
C GLY A 348 9.24 0.59 -18.79
N PHE A 349 10.40 1.24 -18.74
CA PHE A 349 10.71 2.32 -19.68
C PHE A 349 11.05 1.76 -21.06
N TYR A 350 10.49 2.36 -22.10
CA TYR A 350 10.80 2.00 -23.48
C TYR A 350 12.26 2.24 -23.81
N ARG A 351 12.90 1.27 -24.42
CA ARG A 351 14.27 1.35 -24.94
C ARG A 351 14.22 1.76 -26.40
N LEU A 352 14.75 2.96 -26.71
CA LEU A 352 14.79 3.48 -28.06
C LEU A 352 15.60 2.55 -28.99
N ALA A 353 15.35 2.59 -30.28
CA ALA A 353 16.16 1.82 -31.26
C ALA A 353 17.66 2.18 -31.19
N ASN A 354 17.98 3.43 -30.85
CA ASN A 354 19.36 3.92 -30.68
C ASN A 354 19.85 3.86 -29.21
N ASP A 355 19.09 3.27 -28.30
CA ASP A 355 19.51 3.10 -26.90
C ASP A 355 20.78 2.22 -26.85
N ALA A 356 21.75 2.64 -26.04
CA ALA A 356 23.01 1.89 -25.86
C ALA A 356 22.81 0.46 -25.33
N ARG A 357 21.67 0.17 -24.68
CA ARG A 357 21.28 -1.17 -24.19
C ARG A 357 20.60 -2.01 -25.25
N ASN A 358 20.17 -1.41 -26.35
CA ASN A 358 19.49 -2.13 -27.41
C ASN A 358 20.50 -2.88 -28.30
N ILE A 359 20.05 -3.99 -28.89
CA ILE A 359 20.70 -4.73 -29.96
C ILE A 359 19.80 -4.71 -31.18
N PRO A 360 20.05 -3.87 -32.17
CA PRO A 360 19.16 -3.71 -33.33
C PRO A 360 18.88 -5.00 -34.12
N ALA A 361 19.76 -6.01 -34.01
CA ALA A 361 19.53 -7.33 -34.62
C ALA A 361 18.37 -8.10 -33.95
N ILE A 362 18.05 -7.79 -32.66
CA ILE A 362 16.91 -8.35 -31.92
C ILE A 362 15.73 -7.40 -32.02
N TYR A 363 15.96 -6.12 -31.71
CA TYR A 363 14.92 -5.09 -31.66
C TYR A 363 15.24 -3.89 -32.54
N PRO A 364 14.97 -3.98 -33.86
CA PRO A 364 15.33 -2.93 -34.82
C PRO A 364 14.65 -1.59 -34.60
N ASN A 365 13.49 -1.60 -33.89
CA ASN A 365 12.69 -0.40 -33.59
C ASN A 365 12.69 -0.03 -32.11
N GLY A 366 13.56 -0.66 -31.29
CA GLY A 366 13.51 -0.55 -29.84
C GLY A 366 12.48 -1.51 -29.22
N PHE A 367 12.29 -1.43 -27.88
CA PHE A 367 11.39 -2.35 -27.17
C PHE A 367 10.90 -1.78 -25.85
N LEU A 368 9.71 -2.22 -25.43
CA LEU A 368 9.15 -1.97 -24.09
C LEU A 368 9.33 -3.25 -23.25
N PRO A 369 10.21 -3.26 -22.25
CA PRO A 369 10.28 -4.39 -21.33
C PRO A 369 8.98 -4.54 -20.56
N LEU A 370 8.50 -5.77 -20.41
CA LEU A 370 7.36 -6.11 -19.59
C LEU A 370 7.83 -6.83 -18.33
N ILE A 371 7.36 -6.36 -17.17
CA ILE A 371 7.66 -6.91 -15.87
C ILE A 371 6.43 -7.69 -15.41
N LEU A 372 6.52 -9.01 -15.47
CA LEU A 372 5.50 -9.91 -14.96
C LEU A 372 5.85 -10.24 -13.51
N THR A 373 4.87 -10.09 -12.63
CA THR A 373 4.96 -10.48 -11.22
C THR A 373 3.93 -11.56 -10.93
N GLU A 374 4.36 -12.66 -10.31
CA GLU A 374 3.49 -13.71 -9.78
C GLU A 374 3.59 -13.65 -8.26
N GLN A 375 2.47 -13.45 -7.57
CA GLN A 375 2.40 -13.35 -6.11
C GLN A 375 1.53 -14.45 -5.55
N ASP A 376 2.10 -15.28 -4.68
CA ASP A 376 1.39 -16.21 -3.80
C ASP A 376 1.37 -15.65 -2.37
N ASP A 377 0.21 -15.56 -1.75
CA ASP A 377 0.05 -15.14 -0.37
C ASP A 377 -0.87 -16.12 0.39
N ILE A 378 -0.38 -16.69 1.47
CA ILE A 378 -1.16 -17.59 2.33
C ILE A 378 -1.05 -17.13 3.78
N GLY A 379 -2.17 -17.13 4.48
CA GLY A 379 -2.23 -16.86 5.91
C GLY A 379 -3.25 -17.75 6.60
N GLY A 380 -2.95 -18.18 7.81
CA GLY A 380 -3.87 -19.00 8.60
C GLY A 380 -3.62 -18.85 10.10
N VAL A 381 -4.70 -18.86 10.85
CA VAL A 381 -4.69 -18.82 12.32
C VAL A 381 -5.62 -19.92 12.81
N VAL A 382 -5.18 -20.61 13.85
CA VAL A 382 -6.01 -21.52 14.63
C VAL A 382 -5.87 -21.15 16.10
N GLY A 383 -6.94 -21.24 16.87
CA GLY A 383 -6.88 -20.91 18.27
C GLY A 383 -8.03 -21.46 19.08
N VAL A 384 -7.89 -21.36 20.38
CA VAL A 384 -8.91 -21.72 21.38
C VAL A 384 -9.02 -20.56 22.34
N ARG A 385 -10.25 -20.08 22.55
CA ARG A 385 -10.53 -19.04 23.53
C ARG A 385 -11.67 -19.44 24.45
N GLY A 386 -11.68 -18.95 25.68
CA GLY A 386 -12.72 -19.26 26.64
C GLY A 386 -12.33 -18.83 28.04
N GLU A 387 -13.11 -19.26 29.04
CA GLU A 387 -12.82 -18.98 30.45
C GLU A 387 -11.99 -20.10 31.09
N LEU A 388 -10.86 -19.73 31.66
CA LEU A 388 -9.96 -20.64 32.40
C LEU A 388 -9.58 -20.01 33.73
N ALA A 389 -9.97 -20.63 34.86
CA ALA A 389 -9.66 -20.18 36.21
C ALA A 389 -10.09 -18.70 36.49
N GLY A 390 -11.16 -18.23 35.87
CA GLY A 390 -11.67 -16.87 36.00
C GLY A 390 -10.94 -15.84 35.13
N PHE A 391 -10.10 -16.30 34.19
CA PHE A 391 -9.53 -15.47 33.13
C PHE A 391 -10.18 -15.83 31.78
N ARG A 392 -10.46 -14.84 30.96
CA ARG A 392 -10.62 -15.03 29.54
C ARG A 392 -9.25 -15.32 28.96
N ALA A 393 -9.09 -16.49 28.37
CA ALA A 393 -7.83 -16.95 27.78
C ALA A 393 -8.00 -17.14 26.27
N ASP A 394 -7.00 -16.76 25.49
CA ASP A 394 -6.91 -16.99 24.04
C ASP A 394 -5.52 -17.52 23.73
N LEU A 395 -5.43 -18.77 23.28
CA LEU A 395 -4.21 -19.41 22.80
C LEU A 395 -4.33 -19.61 21.29
N SER A 396 -3.36 -19.10 20.54
CA SER A 396 -3.40 -19.17 19.09
C SER A 396 -2.05 -19.41 18.45
N ALA A 397 -2.06 -20.05 17.27
CA ALA A 397 -0.95 -20.20 16.37
C ALA A 397 -1.31 -19.57 15.01
N ASN A 398 -0.41 -18.76 14.48
CA ASN A 398 -0.55 -18.05 13.21
C ASN A 398 0.63 -18.40 12.28
N TYR A 399 0.33 -18.63 11.02
CA TYR A 399 1.31 -18.79 9.96
C TYR A 399 0.97 -17.87 8.79
N GLY A 400 1.98 -17.22 8.21
CA GLY A 400 1.84 -16.42 7.02
C GLY A 400 3.05 -16.52 6.10
N ARG A 401 2.82 -16.51 4.81
CA ARG A 401 3.86 -16.52 3.77
C ARG A 401 3.42 -15.68 2.59
N ASN A 402 4.33 -14.85 2.11
CA ASN A 402 4.21 -14.13 0.85
C ASN A 402 5.40 -14.47 -0.05
N ARG A 403 5.16 -14.72 -1.32
CA ARG A 403 6.16 -14.96 -2.36
C ARG A 403 5.87 -14.08 -3.56
N VAL A 404 6.90 -13.51 -4.14
CA VAL A 404 6.82 -12.70 -5.36
C VAL A 404 7.92 -13.14 -6.31
N ASP A 405 7.56 -13.62 -7.49
CA ASP A 405 8.48 -13.99 -8.55
C ASP A 405 8.39 -13.00 -9.72
N PHE A 406 9.51 -12.83 -10.43
CA PHE A 406 9.64 -11.91 -11.55
C PHE A 406 10.01 -12.66 -12.83
N THR A 407 9.20 -12.46 -13.86
CA THR A 407 9.52 -12.83 -15.24
C THR A 407 9.59 -11.56 -16.08
N ILE A 408 10.70 -11.35 -16.76
CA ILE A 408 10.88 -10.17 -17.62
C ILE A 408 10.77 -10.62 -19.07
N GLN A 409 9.79 -10.06 -19.78
CA GLN A 409 9.53 -10.33 -21.18
C GLN A 409 9.88 -9.12 -22.04
N ASN A 410 10.02 -9.37 -23.35
CA ASN A 410 10.32 -8.35 -24.33
C ASN A 410 11.54 -7.50 -23.89
N SER A 411 12.61 -8.16 -23.46
CA SER A 411 13.83 -7.57 -22.94
C SER A 411 15.06 -8.23 -23.55
N LEU A 412 16.24 -7.87 -23.12
CA LEU A 412 17.50 -8.53 -23.47
C LEU A 412 18.59 -8.25 -22.43
N ASN A 413 19.55 -9.16 -22.32
CA ASN A 413 20.83 -8.91 -21.67
C ASN A 413 21.85 -8.51 -22.75
N ARG A 414 22.16 -7.22 -22.83
CA ARG A 414 23.02 -6.65 -23.89
C ARG A 414 24.40 -7.30 -23.98
N SER A 415 24.95 -7.73 -22.85
CA SER A 415 26.28 -8.34 -22.82
C SER A 415 26.37 -9.70 -23.53
N LEU A 416 25.23 -10.35 -23.77
CA LEU A 416 25.13 -11.60 -24.50
C LEU A 416 25.05 -11.40 -26.03
N GLY A 417 24.88 -10.14 -26.47
CA GLY A 417 24.82 -9.82 -27.89
C GLY A 417 23.55 -10.34 -28.58
N PRO A 418 23.64 -10.63 -29.92
CA PRO A 418 22.48 -11.09 -30.68
C PRO A 418 21.91 -12.45 -30.24
N THR A 419 22.62 -13.18 -29.37
CA THR A 419 22.20 -14.48 -28.84
C THR A 419 21.44 -14.34 -27.49
N SER A 420 21.19 -13.11 -27.02
CA SER A 420 20.45 -12.91 -25.81
C SER A 420 19.03 -13.47 -25.91
N PRO A 421 18.54 -14.19 -24.89
CA PRO A 421 17.10 -14.43 -24.73
C PRO A 421 16.33 -13.13 -24.69
N THR A 422 15.01 -13.21 -24.90
CA THR A 422 14.09 -12.07 -24.81
C THR A 422 13.06 -12.21 -23.67
N THR A 423 13.07 -13.34 -22.99
CA THR A 423 12.31 -13.64 -21.80
C THR A 423 13.23 -14.27 -20.77
N PHE A 424 13.09 -13.84 -19.51
CA PHE A 424 13.97 -14.24 -18.41
C PHE A 424 13.17 -14.57 -17.16
N ASP A 425 13.44 -15.71 -16.52
CA ASP A 425 13.17 -15.89 -15.11
C ASP A 425 14.19 -15.06 -14.31
N SER A 426 13.72 -13.97 -13.73
CA SER A 426 14.58 -13.02 -13.01
C SER A 426 14.63 -13.25 -11.50
N GLY A 427 14.10 -14.39 -11.03
CA GLY A 427 14.14 -14.75 -9.63
C GLY A 427 12.98 -14.18 -8.82
N GLY A 428 13.09 -14.22 -7.50
CA GLY A 428 11.99 -13.85 -6.64
C GLY A 428 12.37 -13.63 -5.19
N LEU A 429 11.38 -13.24 -4.41
CA LEU A 429 11.47 -12.96 -2.98
C LEU A 429 10.45 -13.80 -2.22
N ARG A 430 10.81 -14.24 -1.03
CA ARG A 430 9.92 -14.95 -0.13
C ARG A 430 10.08 -14.44 1.29
N TYR A 431 8.95 -14.17 1.94
CA TYR A 431 8.87 -13.88 3.37
C TYR A 431 7.90 -14.84 4.04
N ALA A 432 8.23 -15.34 5.23
CA ALA A 432 7.31 -16.14 6.03
C ALA A 432 7.42 -15.77 7.52
N GLN A 433 6.30 -15.93 8.22
CA GLN A 433 6.15 -15.61 9.64
C GLN A 433 5.34 -16.69 10.33
N GLN A 434 5.75 -17.06 11.56
CA GLN A 434 5.00 -17.87 12.50
C GLN A 434 4.84 -17.08 13.81
N VAL A 435 3.65 -17.10 14.41
CA VAL A 435 3.41 -16.42 15.69
C VAL A 435 2.59 -17.33 16.59
N PHE A 436 3.02 -17.46 17.85
CA PHE A 436 2.28 -18.12 18.90
C PHE A 436 1.92 -17.07 19.95
N ASN A 437 0.63 -16.94 20.29
CA ASN A 437 0.14 -16.00 21.28
C ASN A 437 -0.60 -16.72 22.40
N LEU A 438 -0.38 -16.25 23.62
CA LEU A 438 -1.21 -16.52 24.79
C LEU A 438 -1.66 -15.18 25.35
N ASP A 439 -2.93 -14.91 25.29
CA ASP A 439 -3.56 -13.70 25.83
C ASP A 439 -4.48 -14.07 26.99
N LEU A 440 -4.36 -13.38 28.11
CA LEU A 440 -5.17 -13.57 29.31
C LEU A 440 -5.77 -12.24 29.72
N SER A 441 -7.07 -12.20 30.06
CA SER A 441 -7.68 -11.02 30.64
C SER A 441 -8.71 -11.39 31.73
N ARG A 442 -8.88 -10.52 32.72
CA ARG A 442 -9.81 -10.71 33.81
C ARG A 442 -10.36 -9.37 34.30
N ASP A 443 -11.66 -9.33 34.47
CA ASP A 443 -12.32 -8.22 35.12
C ASP A 443 -12.29 -8.43 36.66
N LEU A 444 -11.73 -7.46 37.36
CA LEU A 444 -11.53 -7.48 38.80
C LEU A 444 -12.48 -6.47 39.46
N GLN A 445 -13.07 -6.87 40.58
CA GLN A 445 -13.87 -5.99 41.43
C GLN A 445 -12.97 -5.39 42.51
N VAL A 446 -12.69 -4.10 42.42
CA VAL A 446 -11.88 -3.35 43.37
C VAL A 446 -12.74 -2.25 43.94
N GLY A 447 -13.05 -2.28 45.23
CA GLY A 447 -14.13 -1.52 45.88
C GLY A 447 -14.10 0.02 45.78
N PHE A 448 -13.02 0.61 45.22
CA PHE A 448 -12.92 2.06 44.96
C PHE A 448 -12.91 2.40 43.48
N LEU A 449 -13.03 1.39 42.58
CA LEU A 449 -13.10 1.56 41.13
C LEU A 449 -14.46 1.08 40.61
N SER A 450 -15.00 1.73 39.60
CA SER A 450 -16.22 1.27 38.90
C SER A 450 -15.93 0.01 38.05
N GLY A 451 -14.68 -0.22 37.65
CA GLY A 451 -14.26 -1.43 36.97
C GLY A 451 -12.75 -1.46 36.78
N LEU A 452 -12.17 -2.66 36.75
CA LEU A 452 -10.77 -2.87 36.48
C LEU A 452 -10.60 -4.12 35.63
N THR A 453 -9.98 -3.99 34.45
CA THR A 453 -9.56 -5.12 33.64
C THR A 453 -8.04 -5.25 33.69
N LEU A 454 -7.57 -6.43 34.08
CA LEU A 454 -6.17 -6.83 34.00
C LEU A 454 -6.00 -7.71 32.76
N ALA A 455 -5.06 -7.37 31.88
CA ALA A 455 -4.68 -8.22 30.75
C ALA A 455 -3.15 -8.46 30.73
N ALA A 456 -2.75 -9.65 30.34
CA ALA A 456 -1.36 -10.04 30.18
C ALA A 456 -1.22 -11.04 29.04
N GLY A 457 -0.06 -11.09 28.38
CA GLY A 457 0.14 -12.07 27.33
C GLY A 457 1.60 -12.32 27.02
N LEU A 458 1.81 -13.42 26.30
CA LEU A 458 3.09 -13.87 25.78
C LEU A 458 2.98 -14.07 24.27
N GLU A 459 4.03 -13.69 23.56
CA GLU A 459 4.14 -13.92 22.11
C GLU A 459 5.53 -14.51 21.79
N TYR A 460 5.56 -15.52 20.95
CA TYR A 460 6.76 -15.98 20.26
C TYR A 460 6.53 -15.83 18.76
N ARG A 461 7.44 -15.12 18.07
CA ARG A 461 7.39 -14.91 16.64
C ARG A 461 8.69 -15.33 15.99
N GLU A 462 8.56 -16.02 14.87
CA GLU A 462 9.67 -16.41 13.99
C GLU A 462 9.42 -15.86 12.61
N GLU A 463 10.44 -15.26 12.00
CA GLU A 463 10.37 -14.65 10.67
C GLU A 463 11.50 -15.17 9.81
N SER A 464 11.24 -15.31 8.51
CA SER A 464 12.26 -15.68 7.55
C SER A 464 12.11 -14.91 6.24
N PHE A 465 13.26 -14.66 5.59
CA PHE A 465 13.35 -14.01 4.30
C PHE A 465 14.41 -14.69 3.45
N ASP A 466 14.10 -14.91 2.16
CA ASP A 466 15.05 -15.43 1.21
C ASP A 466 14.86 -14.80 -0.20
N ILE A 467 15.95 -14.78 -0.95
CA ILE A 467 16.01 -14.32 -2.34
C ILE A 467 16.27 -15.54 -3.21
N ARG A 468 15.36 -15.81 -4.15
CA ARG A 468 15.57 -16.80 -5.21
C ARG A 468 16.29 -16.11 -6.36
N PRO A 469 17.51 -16.54 -6.74
CA PRO A 469 18.19 -16.02 -7.91
C PRO A 469 17.39 -16.29 -9.19
N GLY A 470 17.55 -15.42 -10.16
CA GLY A 470 17.09 -15.65 -11.51
C GLY A 470 17.93 -16.70 -12.27
N GLU A 471 17.53 -16.98 -13.50
CA GLU A 471 18.34 -17.79 -14.40
C GLU A 471 19.65 -17.08 -14.75
N PRO A 472 20.75 -17.81 -15.06
CA PRO A 472 22.06 -17.20 -15.30
C PRO A 472 22.04 -16.12 -16.39
N ASP A 473 21.25 -16.28 -17.44
CA ASP A 473 21.19 -15.31 -18.53
C ASP A 473 20.55 -13.97 -18.12
N SER A 474 19.80 -13.92 -17.02
CA SER A 474 19.25 -12.67 -16.48
C SER A 474 20.31 -11.80 -15.79
N TYR A 475 21.39 -12.37 -15.26
CA TYR A 475 22.37 -11.63 -14.45
C TYR A 475 23.84 -11.80 -14.87
N ARG A 476 24.21 -12.84 -15.63
CA ARG A 476 25.62 -13.04 -16.03
C ARG A 476 26.06 -11.97 -17.02
N SER A 477 27.32 -11.56 -16.91
CA SER A 477 27.96 -10.69 -17.89
C SER A 477 28.59 -11.53 -19.01
N GLY A 478 28.22 -11.18 -20.25
CA GLY A 478 28.88 -11.69 -21.45
C GLY A 478 30.01 -10.76 -21.89
N THR A 479 30.50 -10.97 -23.13
CA THR A 479 31.66 -10.24 -23.69
C THR A 479 31.29 -9.32 -24.83
N PHE A 480 30.02 -9.25 -25.25
CA PHE A 480 29.60 -8.48 -26.41
C PHE A 480 29.73 -6.97 -26.19
N GLY A 481 30.47 -6.30 -27.04
CA GLY A 481 30.63 -4.85 -27.05
C GLY A 481 31.48 -4.27 -25.90
N GLY A 482 32.17 -5.10 -25.11
CA GLY A 482 33.15 -4.65 -24.10
C GLY A 482 32.61 -3.87 -22.93
N ALA A 483 31.30 -3.68 -22.86
CA ALA A 483 30.66 -3.00 -21.74
C ALA A 483 30.17 -4.04 -20.71
N PRO A 484 30.25 -3.74 -19.39
CA PRO A 484 29.56 -4.56 -18.41
C PRO A 484 28.09 -4.60 -18.81
N GLY A 485 27.53 -5.81 -18.87
CA GLY A 485 26.17 -6.02 -19.33
C GLY A 485 25.18 -5.36 -18.40
N ALA A 486 24.24 -4.63 -18.97
CA ALA A 486 23.06 -4.25 -18.23
C ALA A 486 22.35 -5.53 -17.78
N GLN A 487 22.19 -5.70 -16.48
CA GLN A 487 21.46 -6.80 -15.89
C GLN A 487 19.98 -6.66 -16.22
N VAL A 488 19.28 -7.78 -16.35
CA VAL A 488 17.82 -7.77 -16.45
C VAL A 488 17.25 -7.54 -15.05
N PHE A 489 16.28 -6.62 -14.94
CA PHE A 489 15.60 -6.35 -13.65
C PHE A 489 15.00 -7.65 -13.05
N PRO A 490 14.98 -7.86 -11.72
CA PRO A 490 15.58 -7.07 -10.65
C PRO A 490 17.08 -7.33 -10.45
N GLY A 491 17.66 -8.28 -11.15
CA GLY A 491 19.08 -8.63 -11.06
C GLY A 491 19.40 -9.44 -9.81
N PHE A 492 18.53 -10.37 -9.44
CA PHE A 492 18.76 -11.33 -8.36
C PHE A 492 19.76 -12.38 -8.83
N GLN A 493 20.90 -12.41 -8.16
CA GLN A 493 21.96 -13.36 -8.45
C GLN A 493 22.46 -14.00 -7.14
N PRO A 494 23.05 -15.21 -7.20
CA PRO A 494 23.40 -15.93 -5.96
C PRO A 494 24.52 -15.26 -5.16
N VAL A 495 25.39 -14.47 -5.83
CA VAL A 495 26.53 -13.80 -5.21
C VAL A 495 26.57 -12.34 -5.63
N ILE A 496 26.54 -11.41 -4.68
CA ILE A 496 26.68 -9.96 -4.91
C ILE A 496 27.79 -9.43 -4.00
N GLY A 497 28.74 -8.67 -4.57
CA GLY A 497 29.87 -8.14 -3.80
C GLY A 497 30.72 -9.22 -3.12
N GLY A 498 30.86 -10.40 -3.75
CA GLY A 498 31.60 -11.55 -3.21
C GLY A 498 30.89 -12.36 -2.12
N VAL A 499 29.64 -12.01 -1.77
CA VAL A 499 28.87 -12.66 -0.73
C VAL A 499 27.67 -13.38 -1.29
N ARG A 500 27.40 -14.61 -0.81
CA ARG A 500 26.16 -15.33 -1.14
C ARG A 500 24.97 -14.65 -0.48
N VAL A 501 23.97 -14.30 -1.30
CA VAL A 501 22.75 -13.61 -0.87
C VAL A 501 21.50 -14.50 -0.97
N ASP A 502 21.59 -15.66 -1.60
CA ASP A 502 20.55 -16.66 -1.82
C ASP A 502 20.35 -17.62 -0.64
N ARG A 503 20.58 -17.14 0.58
CA ARG A 503 20.42 -17.95 1.80
C ARG A 503 19.20 -17.45 2.57
N LYS A 504 18.39 -18.40 3.06
CA LYS A 504 17.33 -18.10 4.02
C LYS A 504 17.90 -17.39 5.24
N ARG A 505 17.30 -16.27 5.62
CA ARG A 505 17.61 -15.47 6.80
C ARG A 505 16.45 -15.61 7.77
N GLU A 506 16.78 -15.81 9.04
CA GLU A 506 15.78 -16.06 10.08
C GLU A 506 16.06 -15.19 11.29
N ARG A 507 15.01 -14.84 12.00
CA ARG A 507 15.07 -14.26 13.35
C ARG A 507 13.89 -14.73 14.17
N ASN A 508 14.02 -14.67 15.49
CA ASN A 508 12.91 -14.84 16.40
C ASN A 508 12.77 -13.65 17.35
N ASN A 509 11.57 -13.50 17.88
CA ASN A 509 11.20 -12.52 18.89
C ASN A 509 10.44 -13.24 20.01
N LYS A 510 10.72 -12.86 21.25
CA LYS A 510 9.99 -13.28 22.44
C LYS A 510 9.48 -12.04 23.14
N SER A 511 8.20 -12.00 23.43
CA SER A 511 7.62 -10.82 24.09
C SER A 511 6.62 -11.17 25.18
N ALA A 512 6.49 -10.23 26.12
CA ALA A 512 5.52 -10.27 27.19
C ALA A 512 4.90 -8.89 27.36
N TYR A 513 3.60 -8.81 27.64
CA TYR A 513 2.93 -7.56 27.95
C TYR A 513 2.04 -7.65 29.17
N LEU A 514 1.77 -6.48 29.78
CA LEU A 514 0.83 -6.29 30.86
C LEU A 514 0.03 -5.01 30.60
N GLU A 515 -1.30 -5.05 30.79
CA GLU A 515 -2.21 -3.92 30.64
C GLU A 515 -3.18 -3.87 31.81
N LEU A 516 -3.42 -2.66 32.30
CA LEU A 516 -4.46 -2.30 33.28
C LEU A 516 -5.38 -1.28 32.62
N ASP A 517 -6.66 -1.59 32.53
CA ASP A 517 -7.73 -0.68 32.09
C ASP A 517 -8.70 -0.47 33.23
N ALA A 518 -8.67 0.72 33.89
CA ALA A 518 -9.41 1.04 35.10
C ALA A 518 -10.44 2.14 34.84
N ASP A 519 -11.70 1.87 35.11
CA ASP A 519 -12.72 2.90 35.32
C ASP A 519 -12.64 3.37 36.77
N VAL A 520 -11.95 4.50 36.95
CA VAL A 520 -11.85 5.12 38.30
C VAL A 520 -13.24 5.61 38.78
N SER A 521 -14.05 6.01 37.80
CA SER A 521 -15.47 6.30 37.98
C SER A 521 -16.18 6.12 36.65
N ASP A 522 -17.49 6.20 36.59
CA ASP A 522 -18.27 6.15 35.34
C ASP A 522 -17.89 7.24 34.32
N ARG A 523 -17.19 8.28 34.78
CA ARG A 523 -16.77 9.43 33.96
C ARG A 523 -15.26 9.52 33.73
N PHE A 524 -14.47 8.69 34.40
CA PHE A 524 -13.01 8.75 34.32
C PHE A 524 -12.41 7.36 34.14
N ASN A 525 -11.78 7.15 33.01
CA ASN A 525 -11.03 5.93 32.67
C ASN A 525 -9.54 6.24 32.51
N ILE A 526 -8.69 5.30 32.93
CA ILE A 526 -7.25 5.30 32.73
C ILE A 526 -6.78 3.91 32.24
N GLN A 527 -5.95 3.88 31.24
CA GLN A 527 -5.34 2.68 30.69
C GLN A 527 -3.82 2.80 30.77
N ILE A 528 -3.15 1.77 31.27
CA ILE A 528 -1.68 1.67 31.39
C ILE A 528 -1.25 0.35 30.80
N ALA A 529 -0.32 0.37 29.85
CA ALA A 529 0.23 -0.83 29.24
C ALA A 529 1.75 -0.78 29.17
N GLY A 530 2.38 -1.94 29.32
CA GLY A 530 3.82 -2.13 29.14
C GLY A 530 4.11 -3.42 28.40
N ARG A 531 5.10 -3.41 27.52
CA ARG A 531 5.53 -4.57 26.74
C ARG A 531 7.07 -4.65 26.65
N TYR A 532 7.60 -5.84 26.86
CA TYR A 532 8.99 -6.19 26.62
C TYR A 532 9.09 -7.10 25.40
N GLU A 533 10.06 -6.85 24.53
CA GLU A 533 10.37 -7.70 23.37
C GLU A 533 11.88 -7.95 23.29
N ASP A 534 12.27 -9.18 22.92
CA ASP A 534 13.65 -9.60 22.74
C ASP A 534 13.82 -10.29 21.40
N TYR A 535 14.60 -9.67 20.52
CA TYR A 535 14.88 -10.13 19.16
C TYR A 535 16.28 -10.73 19.07
N SER A 536 16.40 -11.83 18.35
CA SER A 536 17.66 -12.57 18.21
C SER A 536 18.73 -11.85 17.39
N ASP A 537 18.42 -10.78 16.68
CA ASP A 537 19.31 -10.10 15.73
C ASP A 537 19.75 -8.69 16.17
N PHE A 538 18.94 -7.94 16.90
CA PHE A 538 19.29 -6.57 17.27
C PHE A 538 19.10 -6.21 18.76
N GLY A 539 18.58 -7.14 19.58
CA GLY A 539 18.43 -6.97 21.02
C GLY A 539 17.01 -6.75 21.49
N SER A 540 16.86 -6.17 22.69
CA SER A 540 15.57 -6.04 23.36
C SER A 540 15.10 -4.59 23.42
N ASP A 541 13.77 -4.42 23.54
CA ASP A 541 13.09 -3.14 23.68
C ASP A 541 11.98 -3.19 24.73
N VAL A 542 11.69 -2.05 25.36
CA VAL A 542 10.60 -1.88 26.34
C VAL A 542 9.72 -0.70 25.96
N ASN A 543 8.44 -0.96 25.80
CA ASN A 543 7.47 0.06 25.43
C ASN A 543 6.38 0.21 26.47
N GLY A 544 5.94 1.45 26.67
CA GLY A 544 4.88 1.81 27.60
C GLY A 544 3.84 2.71 26.97
N LYS A 545 2.63 2.66 27.50
CA LYS A 545 1.51 3.53 27.15
C LYS A 545 0.72 3.91 28.37
N VAL A 546 0.31 5.18 28.44
CA VAL A 546 -0.71 5.68 29.35
C VAL A 546 -1.73 6.43 28.53
N ALA A 547 -3.01 6.08 28.70
CA ALA A 547 -4.12 6.79 28.08
C ALA A 547 -5.20 7.06 29.13
N ALA A 548 -5.92 8.17 28.96
CA ALA A 548 -6.99 8.55 29.85
C ALA A 548 -8.15 9.18 29.09
N ARG A 549 -9.38 8.99 29.63
CA ARG A 549 -10.60 9.62 29.15
C ARG A 549 -11.36 10.20 30.35
N LEU A 550 -11.79 11.44 30.22
CA LEU A 550 -12.62 12.15 31.21
C LEU A 550 -13.85 12.72 30.52
N GLU A 551 -15.03 12.42 31.06
CA GLU A 551 -16.30 12.96 30.59
C GLU A 551 -16.86 13.93 31.66
N PRO A 552 -16.50 15.23 31.62
CA PRO A 552 -16.93 16.19 32.63
C PRO A 552 -18.43 16.46 32.61
N VAL A 553 -19.05 16.34 31.44
CA VAL A 553 -20.50 16.43 31.25
C VAL A 553 -20.95 15.37 30.25
N ASP A 554 -22.17 14.87 30.37
CA ASP A 554 -22.69 13.80 29.51
C ASP A 554 -22.64 14.22 28.05
N GLY A 555 -22.08 13.33 27.23
CA GLY A 555 -21.90 13.54 25.80
C GLY A 555 -20.73 14.47 25.41
N PHE A 556 -19.88 14.88 26.36
CA PHE A 556 -18.65 15.60 26.07
C PHE A 556 -17.49 14.98 26.84
N ALA A 557 -16.54 14.38 26.13
CA ALA A 557 -15.38 13.76 26.72
C ALA A 557 -14.07 14.32 26.19
N LEU A 558 -13.06 14.35 27.06
CA LEU A 558 -11.67 14.62 26.77
C LEU A 558 -10.90 13.31 26.82
N ARG A 559 -9.95 13.11 25.90
CA ARG A 559 -9.05 11.96 25.92
C ARG A 559 -7.62 12.37 25.62
N GLY A 560 -6.68 11.56 26.03
CA GLY A 560 -5.27 11.78 25.70
C GLY A 560 -4.42 10.58 25.99
N SER A 561 -3.31 10.45 25.26
CA SER A 561 -2.35 9.37 25.45
C SER A 561 -0.91 9.82 25.28
N VAL A 562 -0.02 9.10 25.94
CA VAL A 562 1.43 9.13 25.72
C VAL A 562 1.89 7.69 25.56
N SER A 563 2.62 7.38 24.50
CA SER A 563 3.14 6.03 24.25
C SER A 563 4.52 6.07 23.63
N THR A 564 5.38 5.14 24.05
CA THR A 564 6.58 4.77 23.30
C THR A 564 6.25 3.65 22.35
N GLY A 565 7.03 3.50 21.31
CA GLY A 565 6.91 2.43 20.35
C GLY A 565 8.21 2.24 19.60
N PHE A 566 8.32 1.14 18.88
CA PHE A 566 9.48 0.86 18.07
C PHE A 566 9.13 0.07 16.82
N ARG A 567 10.06 0.03 15.89
CA ARG A 567 9.99 -0.84 14.73
C ARG A 567 11.31 -1.57 14.53
N ALA A 568 11.25 -2.88 14.51
CA ALA A 568 12.39 -3.71 14.17
C ALA A 568 12.83 -3.49 12.71
N PRO A 569 14.14 -3.46 12.39
CA PRO A 569 14.60 -3.52 11.01
C PRO A 569 14.00 -4.75 10.33
N SER A 570 13.28 -4.61 9.24
CA SER A 570 12.73 -5.78 8.55
C SER A 570 13.84 -6.65 7.98
N LEU A 571 13.62 -7.97 7.85
CA LEU A 571 14.60 -8.86 7.21
C LEU A 571 14.86 -8.44 5.76
N GLN A 572 13.86 -7.89 5.07
CA GLN A 572 14.02 -7.32 3.73
C GLN A 572 15.00 -6.14 3.75
N GLN A 573 14.89 -5.21 4.68
CA GLN A 573 15.82 -4.07 4.80
C GLN A 573 17.25 -4.51 5.14
N GLN A 574 17.41 -5.56 5.96
CA GLN A 574 18.70 -6.07 6.36
C GLN A 574 19.41 -6.89 5.26
N PHE A 575 18.64 -7.66 4.46
CA PHE A 575 19.22 -8.72 3.62
C PHE A 575 18.87 -8.61 2.13
N TYR A 576 18.07 -7.64 1.72
CA TYR A 576 17.79 -7.43 0.29
C TYR A 576 19.09 -7.13 -0.47
N ALA A 577 19.27 -7.84 -1.58
CA ALA A 577 20.41 -7.69 -2.47
C ALA A 577 19.98 -7.83 -3.92
N ALA A 578 20.31 -6.84 -4.75
CA ALA A 578 20.00 -6.84 -6.17
C ALA A 578 21.00 -5.96 -6.92
N GLN A 579 21.17 -6.24 -8.20
CA GLN A 579 21.93 -5.38 -9.10
C GLN A 579 21.03 -4.98 -10.27
N ALA A 580 20.68 -3.71 -10.36
CA ALA A 580 19.78 -3.21 -11.38
C ALA A 580 20.37 -1.99 -12.10
N THR A 581 20.09 -1.86 -13.40
CA THR A 581 20.41 -0.65 -14.15
C THR A 581 19.33 0.41 -13.90
N ASN A 582 19.71 1.49 -13.25
CA ASN A 582 18.83 2.62 -12.97
C ASN A 582 19.10 3.77 -13.94
N ASN A 583 18.04 4.48 -14.33
CA ASN A 583 18.18 5.74 -15.04
C ASN A 583 18.34 6.87 -14.01
N VAL A 584 19.53 7.44 -13.96
CA VAL A 584 19.86 8.55 -13.07
C VAL A 584 20.12 9.78 -13.93
N ASN A 585 19.17 10.72 -13.94
CA ASN A 585 19.27 11.96 -14.73
C ASN A 585 19.60 11.73 -16.22
N GLY A 586 18.99 10.72 -16.83
CA GLY A 586 19.20 10.36 -18.22
C GLY A 586 20.44 9.47 -18.48
N VAL A 587 21.24 9.18 -17.46
CA VAL A 587 22.39 8.27 -17.51
C VAL A 587 22.01 6.95 -16.88
N LEU A 588 22.33 5.87 -17.58
CA LEU A 588 22.10 4.51 -17.09
C LEU A 588 23.30 4.06 -16.27
N LEU A 589 23.04 3.71 -15.02
CA LEU A 589 24.06 3.30 -14.07
C LEU A 589 23.68 1.98 -13.43
N ASP A 590 24.61 1.05 -13.42
CA ASP A 590 24.45 -0.19 -12.68
C ASP A 590 24.61 0.10 -11.19
N THR A 591 23.53 -0.05 -10.47
CA THR A 591 23.46 0.19 -9.03
C THR A 591 23.28 -1.14 -8.31
N VAL A 592 24.13 -1.39 -7.33
CA VAL A 592 24.04 -2.54 -6.44
C VAL A 592 23.31 -2.11 -5.17
N THR A 593 22.23 -2.80 -4.80
CA THR A 593 21.63 -2.69 -3.47
C THR A 593 22.22 -3.80 -2.61
N LEU A 594 22.74 -3.47 -1.44
CA LEU A 594 23.55 -4.35 -0.64
C LEU A 594 23.01 -4.50 0.79
N PRO A 595 23.03 -5.73 1.36
CA PRO A 595 22.90 -5.91 2.79
C PRO A 595 23.96 -5.11 3.55
N VAL A 596 23.62 -4.58 4.72
CA VAL A 596 24.57 -3.82 5.56
C VAL A 596 25.81 -4.61 5.98
N ALA A 597 25.69 -5.93 6.07
CA ALA A 597 26.80 -6.84 6.37
C ALA A 597 27.69 -7.17 5.17
N ASN A 598 27.33 -6.68 3.96
CA ASN A 598 28.15 -6.93 2.77
C ASN A 598 29.46 -6.14 2.84
N PRO A 599 30.63 -6.74 2.53
CA PRO A 599 31.93 -6.05 2.59
C PRO A 599 32.00 -4.77 1.77
N VAL A 600 31.32 -4.69 0.60
CA VAL A 600 31.23 -3.46 -0.22
C VAL A 600 30.50 -2.36 0.55
N ALA A 601 29.37 -2.68 1.18
CA ALA A 601 28.60 -1.72 1.98
C ALA A 601 29.41 -1.27 3.21
N GLN A 602 30.09 -2.21 3.89
CA GLN A 602 30.97 -1.90 5.04
C GLN A 602 32.16 -1.02 4.66
N ALA A 603 32.75 -1.25 3.48
CA ALA A 603 33.81 -0.38 2.94
C ALA A 603 33.31 1.05 2.70
N LEU A 604 32.04 1.23 2.41
CA LEU A 604 31.37 2.52 2.31
C LEU A 604 30.85 3.03 3.66
N GLY A 605 31.06 2.33 4.78
CA GLY A 605 30.68 2.76 6.12
C GLY A 605 29.32 2.29 6.60
N ALA A 606 28.72 1.27 5.97
CA ALA A 606 27.50 0.64 6.48
C ALA A 606 27.72 0.05 7.87
N ARG A 607 26.69 0.13 8.71
CA ARG A 607 26.66 -0.41 10.08
C ARG A 607 25.43 -1.30 10.25
N PRO A 608 25.45 -2.26 11.20
CA PRO A 608 24.24 -2.99 11.55
C PRO A 608 23.08 -2.05 11.87
N LEU A 609 21.89 -2.38 11.38
CA LEU A 609 20.69 -1.59 11.64
C LEU A 609 20.25 -1.77 13.09
N LYS A 610 19.72 -0.70 13.67
CA LYS A 610 19.04 -0.66 14.96
C LYS A 610 17.54 -0.53 14.74
N ALA A 611 16.77 -0.78 15.79
CA ALA A 611 15.36 -0.42 15.79
C ALA A 611 15.16 1.09 15.54
N GLU A 612 13.99 1.45 15.00
CA GLU A 612 13.48 2.80 15.05
C GLU A 612 12.74 2.95 16.37
N ASP A 613 13.01 4.01 17.12
CA ASP A 613 12.32 4.33 18.37
C ASP A 613 11.31 5.44 18.14
N SER A 614 10.15 5.37 18.79
CA SER A 614 9.13 6.40 18.65
C SER A 614 8.56 6.86 19.98
N LEU A 615 8.17 8.15 20.02
CA LEU A 615 7.42 8.76 21.11
C LEU A 615 6.20 9.47 20.53
N SER A 616 5.02 9.05 20.97
CA SER A 616 3.74 9.54 20.49
C SER A 616 2.97 10.22 21.60
N TYR A 617 2.35 11.34 21.26
CA TYR A 617 1.41 12.09 22.11
C TYR A 617 0.11 12.27 21.35
N SER A 618 -1.02 12.08 22.00
CA SER A 618 -2.33 12.46 21.46
C SER A 618 -3.19 13.16 22.52
N ALA A 619 -4.05 14.08 22.06
CA ALA A 619 -5.08 14.71 22.87
C ALA A 619 -6.29 15.01 21.99
N GLY A 620 -7.49 14.71 22.48
CA GLY A 620 -8.70 14.84 21.69
C GLY A 620 -9.94 15.12 22.50
N VAL A 621 -10.99 15.45 21.76
CA VAL A 621 -12.35 15.68 22.28
C VAL A 621 -13.34 14.80 21.54
N ILE A 622 -14.35 14.34 22.26
CA ILE A 622 -15.49 13.58 21.77
C ILE A 622 -16.76 14.36 22.14
N PHE A 623 -17.65 14.54 21.18
CA PHE A 623 -18.93 15.18 21.36
C PHE A 623 -20.06 14.32 20.79
N THR A 624 -20.95 13.86 21.66
CA THR A 624 -22.11 13.01 21.36
C THR A 624 -23.40 13.52 22.04
N ALA A 625 -23.38 14.76 22.56
CA ALA A 625 -24.52 15.32 23.30
C ALA A 625 -25.77 15.59 22.43
N VAL A 626 -25.63 15.59 21.11
CA VAL A 626 -26.75 15.71 20.19
C VAL A 626 -27.09 14.32 19.66
N PRO A 627 -28.34 13.87 19.73
CA PRO A 627 -28.73 12.56 19.21
C PRO A 627 -28.33 12.38 17.77
N ASN A 628 -27.79 11.19 17.43
CA ASN A 628 -27.34 10.81 16.10
C ASN A 628 -26.16 11.64 15.55
N LEU A 629 -25.57 12.53 16.34
CA LEU A 629 -24.35 13.27 15.98
C LEU A 629 -23.18 12.77 16.82
N SER A 630 -22.12 12.34 16.15
CA SER A 630 -20.82 12.06 16.78
C SER A 630 -19.76 12.93 16.15
N VAL A 631 -18.98 13.61 16.95
CA VAL A 631 -17.82 14.42 16.49
C VAL A 631 -16.61 14.08 17.34
N THR A 632 -15.51 13.75 16.68
CA THR A 632 -14.21 13.55 17.33
C THR A 632 -13.17 14.47 16.69
N VAL A 633 -12.33 15.07 17.52
CA VAL A 633 -11.17 15.86 17.06
C VAL A 633 -9.96 15.45 17.88
N ASP A 634 -8.91 14.96 17.24
CA ASP A 634 -7.70 14.46 17.87
C ASP A 634 -6.47 15.15 17.29
N ALA A 635 -5.70 15.82 18.12
CA ALA A 635 -4.36 16.31 17.76
C ALA A 635 -3.30 15.30 18.19
N TYR A 636 -2.24 15.16 17.39
CA TYR A 636 -1.17 14.21 17.68
C TYR A 636 0.20 14.73 17.29
N GLN A 637 1.23 14.20 17.95
CA GLN A 637 2.63 14.31 17.56
C GLN A 637 3.29 12.94 17.68
N VAL A 638 4.02 12.55 16.64
CA VAL A 638 4.83 11.32 16.59
C VAL A 638 6.25 11.73 16.26
N GLU A 639 7.18 11.42 17.15
CA GLU A 639 8.62 11.53 16.91
C GLU A 639 9.18 10.14 16.65
N ILE A 640 10.03 10.00 15.63
CA ILE A 640 10.68 8.73 15.29
C ILE A 640 12.17 9.01 15.15
N ASP A 641 12.94 8.41 16.03
CA ASP A 641 14.39 8.47 16.01
C ASP A 641 14.98 7.25 15.28
N ASP A 642 16.18 7.43 14.72
CA ASP A 642 16.92 6.38 14.00
C ASP A 642 16.13 5.68 12.88
N ARG A 643 15.23 6.42 12.19
CA ARG A 643 14.40 5.89 11.12
C ARG A 643 15.24 5.27 10.00
N ILE A 644 14.84 4.06 9.60
CA ILE A 644 15.56 3.26 8.60
C ILE A 644 15.18 3.74 7.20
N VAL A 645 16.20 4.13 6.44
CA VAL A 645 16.06 4.62 5.06
C VAL A 645 17.15 4.00 4.18
N VAL A 646 16.89 3.94 2.87
CA VAL A 646 17.90 3.53 1.90
C VAL A 646 18.69 4.76 1.43
N THR A 647 20.01 4.63 1.34
CA THR A 647 20.87 5.72 0.86
C THR A 647 20.57 6.11 -0.58
N GLU A 648 21.11 7.24 -1.01
CA GLU A 648 21.28 7.56 -2.42
C GLU A 648 22.19 6.52 -3.10
N ASN A 649 22.20 6.55 -4.44
CA ASN A 649 23.11 5.71 -5.23
C ASN A 649 24.53 6.31 -5.15
N LEU A 650 25.27 5.91 -4.12
CA LEU A 650 26.63 6.39 -3.83
C LEU A 650 27.58 6.03 -4.96
N GLY A 651 28.30 7.00 -5.49
CA GLY A 651 29.15 6.86 -6.68
C GLY A 651 28.47 7.26 -8.00
N ALA A 652 27.14 7.53 -7.94
CA ALA A 652 26.33 7.98 -9.07
C ALA A 652 25.59 9.28 -8.81
N PHE A 653 25.11 9.47 -7.56
CA PHE A 653 24.44 10.68 -7.10
C PHE A 653 25.42 11.55 -6.33
N GLY A 654 25.73 12.72 -6.86
CA GLY A 654 26.68 13.65 -6.31
C GLY A 654 27.42 14.36 -7.41
N THR A 655 28.32 15.28 -7.06
CA THR A 655 29.21 15.93 -8.02
C THR A 655 30.18 14.90 -8.64
N ALA A 656 30.72 15.20 -9.82
CA ALA A 656 31.71 14.33 -10.46
C ALA A 656 32.91 14.00 -9.53
N ALA A 657 33.34 14.99 -8.71
CA ALA A 657 34.42 14.81 -7.74
C ALA A 657 34.02 13.84 -6.61
N GLN A 658 32.79 13.98 -6.03
CA GLN A 658 32.28 13.07 -5.00
C GLN A 658 32.16 11.65 -5.53
N ASN A 659 31.58 11.48 -6.72
CA ASN A 659 31.44 10.17 -7.37
C ASN A 659 32.80 9.52 -7.65
N ALA A 660 33.81 10.30 -8.07
CA ALA A 660 35.17 9.81 -8.26
C ALA A 660 35.81 9.35 -6.94
N GLN A 661 35.63 10.12 -5.86
CA GLN A 661 36.13 9.74 -4.52
C GLN A 661 35.46 8.46 -3.99
N VAL A 662 34.14 8.32 -4.14
CA VAL A 662 33.43 7.08 -3.76
C VAL A 662 33.97 5.88 -4.55
N ARG A 663 34.21 6.04 -5.84
CA ARG A 663 34.80 4.96 -6.65
C ARG A 663 36.23 4.61 -6.19
N GLN A 664 37.05 5.59 -5.79
CA GLN A 664 38.37 5.32 -5.24
C GLN A 664 38.31 4.51 -3.93
N ILE A 665 37.33 4.82 -3.06
CA ILE A 665 37.07 4.03 -1.85
C ILE A 665 36.76 2.59 -2.20
N LEU A 666 35.88 2.35 -3.18
CA LEU A 666 35.51 1.01 -3.64
C LEU A 666 36.71 0.26 -4.25
N ILE A 667 37.52 0.92 -5.09
CA ILE A 667 38.73 0.34 -5.66
C ILE A 667 39.73 -0.04 -4.57
N ALA A 668 39.99 0.86 -3.63
CA ALA A 668 40.92 0.62 -2.52
C ALA A 668 40.45 -0.53 -1.61
N ALA A 669 39.13 -0.75 -1.50
CA ALA A 669 38.54 -1.86 -0.76
C ALA A 669 38.50 -3.18 -1.57
N GLY A 670 38.98 -3.21 -2.82
CA GLY A 670 39.03 -4.40 -3.66
C GLY A 670 37.79 -4.63 -4.54
N PHE A 671 36.97 -3.61 -4.76
CA PHE A 671 35.72 -3.69 -5.55
C PHE A 671 35.74 -2.79 -6.79
N PRO A 672 36.69 -2.95 -7.72
CA PRO A 672 36.87 -2.01 -8.86
C PRO A 672 35.74 -2.05 -9.88
N THR A 673 34.92 -3.11 -9.90
CA THR A 673 33.79 -3.27 -10.85
C THR A 673 32.49 -2.63 -10.38
N VAL A 674 32.37 -2.28 -9.10
CA VAL A 674 31.18 -1.64 -8.56
C VAL A 674 31.22 -0.15 -8.87
N THR A 675 30.26 0.35 -9.65
CA THR A 675 30.20 1.76 -10.04
C THR A 675 29.35 2.61 -9.11
N ALA A 676 28.27 2.05 -8.62
CA ALA A 676 27.38 2.70 -7.64
C ALA A 676 26.78 1.66 -6.69
N ALA A 677 26.62 2.03 -5.44
CA ALA A 677 26.07 1.18 -4.41
C ALA A 677 25.10 1.96 -3.52
N ARG A 678 24.09 1.26 -3.00
CA ARG A 678 23.19 1.76 -1.95
C ARG A 678 22.96 0.68 -0.90
N PHE A 679 22.66 1.10 0.30
CA PHE A 679 22.36 0.22 1.44
C PHE A 679 21.48 0.94 2.45
N PHE A 680 20.94 0.21 3.41
CA PHE A 680 20.09 0.76 4.45
C PHE A 680 20.91 1.36 5.59
N ILE A 681 20.37 2.41 6.20
CA ILE A 681 20.97 3.11 7.35
C ILE A 681 19.86 3.57 8.30
N ASN A 682 20.16 3.72 9.58
CA ASN A 682 19.38 4.54 10.50
C ASN A 682 19.71 6.01 10.21
N GLY A 683 19.03 6.57 9.21
CA GLY A 683 19.52 7.75 8.47
C GLY A 683 18.88 9.07 8.86
N ILE A 684 17.68 9.06 9.43
CA ILE A 684 16.94 10.30 9.73
C ILE A 684 16.16 10.17 11.04
N ASP A 685 15.95 11.30 11.72
CA ASP A 685 14.90 11.44 12.71
C ASP A 685 13.78 12.30 12.12
N THR A 686 12.56 11.99 12.49
CA THR A 686 11.39 12.69 11.97
C THR A 686 10.43 13.08 13.09
N ARG A 687 9.73 14.20 12.89
CA ARG A 687 8.61 14.63 13.71
C ARG A 687 7.39 14.87 12.84
N THR A 688 6.31 14.12 13.12
CA THR A 688 5.01 14.28 12.46
C THR A 688 4.00 14.87 13.44
N ARG A 689 3.34 15.95 13.06
CA ARG A 689 2.26 16.60 13.82
C ARG A 689 1.02 16.67 12.98
N GLY A 690 -0.14 16.47 13.62
CA GLY A 690 -1.36 16.51 12.86
C GLY A 690 -2.61 16.68 13.73
N ILE A 691 -3.72 16.81 13.02
CA ILE A 691 -5.08 16.86 13.56
C ILE A 691 -5.96 15.98 12.70
N ASP A 692 -6.68 15.08 13.33
CA ASP A 692 -7.74 14.28 12.73
C ASP A 692 -9.08 14.76 13.28
N ALA A 693 -10.06 15.01 12.43
CA ALA A 693 -11.44 15.28 12.84
C ALA A 693 -12.39 14.40 12.02
N VAL A 694 -13.36 13.80 12.71
CA VAL A 694 -14.42 13.01 12.08
C VAL A 694 -15.75 13.43 12.68
N ALA A 695 -16.72 13.70 11.83
CA ALA A 695 -18.10 13.98 12.22
C ALA A 695 -19.06 13.08 11.44
N THR A 696 -20.02 12.51 12.12
CA THR A 696 -21.07 11.69 11.54
C THR A 696 -22.41 12.14 12.07
N TYR A 697 -23.41 12.26 11.17
CA TYR A 697 -24.76 12.64 11.55
C TYR A 697 -25.79 11.83 10.78
N ARG A 698 -26.78 11.27 11.49
CA ARG A 698 -27.90 10.54 10.88
C ARG A 698 -29.20 11.33 11.08
N LEU A 699 -29.95 11.49 10.00
CA LEU A 699 -31.20 12.20 9.98
C LEU A 699 -32.27 11.35 9.28
N GLY A 700 -33.18 10.80 10.07
CA GLY A 700 -34.39 10.18 9.53
C GLY A 700 -35.44 11.27 9.21
N LEU A 701 -35.82 11.38 7.94
CA LEU A 701 -36.91 12.22 7.49
C LEU A 701 -38.14 11.32 7.31
N GLU A 702 -39.00 11.26 8.33
CA GLU A 702 -40.19 10.40 8.35
C GLU A 702 -40.97 10.45 7.02
N GLY A 703 -41.16 9.28 6.38
CA GLY A 703 -41.90 9.12 5.15
C GLY A 703 -41.18 9.65 3.90
N PHE A 704 -39.94 10.17 4.02
CA PHE A 704 -39.18 10.67 2.88
C PHE A 704 -37.86 9.93 2.62
N ALA A 705 -36.88 9.98 3.51
CA ALA A 705 -35.59 9.36 3.34
C ALA A 705 -34.80 9.28 4.65
N ASP A 706 -33.86 8.33 4.75
CA ASP A 706 -32.83 8.28 5.78
C ASP A 706 -31.55 8.86 5.18
N LEU A 707 -30.97 9.85 5.86
CA LEU A 707 -29.78 10.57 5.43
C LEU A 707 -28.63 10.31 6.40
N GLY A 708 -27.51 9.89 5.86
CA GLY A 708 -26.23 9.77 6.56
C GLY A 708 -25.25 10.81 6.06
N PHE A 709 -24.70 11.63 6.95
CA PHE A 709 -23.64 12.60 6.61
C PHE A 709 -22.35 12.20 7.28
N THR A 710 -21.26 12.22 6.54
CA THR A 710 -19.91 12.05 7.05
C THR A 710 -19.02 13.21 6.64
N ALA A 711 -18.22 13.72 7.57
CA ALA A 711 -17.18 14.68 7.29
C ALA A 711 -15.90 14.27 8.00
N GLY A 712 -14.84 14.09 7.24
CA GLY A 712 -13.53 13.75 7.75
C GLY A 712 -12.50 14.81 7.34
N PHE A 713 -11.61 15.15 8.25
CA PHE A 713 -10.50 16.06 8.01
C PHE A 713 -9.22 15.47 8.61
N ASN A 714 -8.15 15.48 7.84
CA ASN A 714 -6.79 15.22 8.32
C ASN A 714 -5.88 16.36 7.91
N TYR A 715 -5.10 16.82 8.86
CA TYR A 715 -3.91 17.63 8.64
C TYR A 715 -2.72 16.89 9.22
N ASN A 716 -1.64 16.74 8.45
CA ASN A 716 -0.38 16.22 8.96
C ASN A 716 0.81 16.97 8.34
N LYS A 717 1.87 17.10 9.12
CA LYS A 717 3.14 17.71 8.70
C LYS A 717 4.28 16.89 9.27
N THR A 718 5.04 16.24 8.40
CA THR A 718 6.30 15.57 8.74
C THR A 718 7.47 16.50 8.47
N GLU A 719 8.42 16.54 9.39
CA GLU A 719 9.68 17.28 9.31
C GLU A 719 10.82 16.34 9.65
N ILE A 720 11.89 16.37 8.88
CA ILE A 720 13.15 15.71 9.23
C ILE A 720 13.89 16.59 10.22
N THR A 721 14.10 16.08 11.42
CA THR A 721 14.76 16.82 12.52
C THR A 721 16.25 16.56 12.58
N ARG A 722 16.70 15.38 12.08
CA ARG A 722 18.11 15.03 11.92
C ARG A 722 18.30 14.28 10.60
N ASN A 723 19.41 14.52 9.93
CA ASN A 723 19.89 13.72 8.80
C ASN A 723 21.29 13.19 9.17
N ALA A 724 21.49 11.89 9.11
CA ALA A 724 22.73 11.26 9.50
C ALA A 724 23.88 11.70 8.57
N ALA A 725 24.96 12.12 9.16
CA ALA A 725 26.18 12.43 8.43
C ALA A 725 26.86 11.16 7.91
N ALA A 726 27.51 11.26 6.76
CA ALA A 726 28.39 10.21 6.27
C ALA A 726 29.48 9.91 7.30
N SER A 727 29.78 8.63 7.50
CA SER A 727 30.77 8.15 8.47
C SER A 727 31.77 7.22 7.80
N GLY A 728 32.85 6.87 8.53
CA GLY A 728 33.91 6.03 7.98
C GLY A 728 34.58 6.67 6.76
N PRO A 729 34.94 5.89 5.73
CA PRO A 729 35.57 6.40 4.52
C PRO A 729 34.72 7.43 3.77
N LEU A 730 33.40 7.28 3.75
CA LEU A 730 32.47 8.26 3.12
C LEU A 730 32.46 9.61 3.88
N GLY A 731 32.78 9.65 5.17
CA GLY A 731 32.87 10.88 5.93
C GLY A 731 34.01 11.80 5.47
N GLN A 732 34.95 11.28 4.69
CA GLN A 732 36.04 12.04 4.08
C GLN A 732 35.64 12.68 2.74
N VAL A 733 34.51 12.31 2.18
CA VAL A 733 33.99 12.88 0.94
C VAL A 733 33.22 14.16 1.27
N ALA A 734 33.83 15.29 1.03
CA ALA A 734 33.28 16.60 1.41
C ALA A 734 31.89 16.84 0.82
N GLY A 735 30.92 17.18 1.68
CA GLY A 735 29.56 17.51 1.28
C GLY A 735 28.72 16.32 0.76
N LEU A 736 29.19 15.08 0.95
CA LEU A 736 28.40 13.91 0.58
C LEU A 736 27.20 13.75 1.52
N VAL A 737 26.02 13.61 0.96
CA VAL A 737 24.77 13.38 1.67
C VAL A 737 24.30 11.95 1.42
N LEU A 738 24.00 11.21 2.50
CA LEU A 738 23.54 9.82 2.40
C LEU A 738 22.05 9.72 2.08
N PHE A 739 21.25 10.62 2.63
CA PHE A 739 19.82 10.75 2.37
C PHE A 739 19.55 12.14 1.81
N GLY A 740 19.46 12.21 0.49
CA GLY A 740 19.53 13.47 -0.27
C GLY A 740 18.24 14.27 -0.28
N ARG A 741 18.29 15.39 -1.00
CA ARG A 741 17.21 16.36 -1.13
C ARG A 741 15.91 15.75 -1.60
N GLN A 742 15.98 14.91 -2.62
CA GLN A 742 14.78 14.33 -3.25
C GLN A 742 14.03 13.42 -2.27
N GLU A 743 14.73 12.55 -1.56
CA GLU A 743 14.14 11.63 -0.59
C GLU A 743 13.67 12.38 0.67
N SER A 744 14.40 13.39 1.10
CA SER A 744 13.98 14.25 2.21
C SER A 744 12.66 14.95 1.91
N LEU A 745 12.52 15.55 0.73
CA LEU A 745 11.30 16.21 0.30
C LEU A 745 10.14 15.23 0.03
N ARG A 746 10.42 14.02 -0.43
CA ARG A 746 9.40 12.95 -0.51
C ARG A 746 8.83 12.61 0.86
N THR A 747 9.70 12.49 1.86
CA THR A 747 9.31 12.22 3.24
C THR A 747 8.45 13.36 3.81
N GLU A 748 8.84 14.61 3.57
CA GLU A 748 8.17 15.78 4.16
C GLU A 748 6.94 16.27 3.37
N ARG A 749 6.91 16.07 2.03
CA ARG A 749 6.00 16.74 1.12
C ARG A 749 5.44 15.85 0.00
N GLY A 750 5.85 14.56 -0.06
CA GLY A 750 5.41 13.60 -1.07
C GLY A 750 4.00 13.07 -0.87
N GLN A 751 3.35 13.41 0.25
CA GLN A 751 1.97 13.08 0.56
C GLN A 751 1.16 14.35 0.86
N PRO A 752 -0.18 14.34 0.69
CA PRO A 752 -1.00 15.51 0.97
C PRO A 752 -0.98 15.84 2.46
N ARG A 753 -0.63 17.09 2.81
CA ARG A 753 -0.69 17.57 4.20
C ARG A 753 -2.11 17.77 4.70
N THR A 754 -3.06 17.96 3.82
CA THR A 754 -4.48 18.09 4.17
C THR A 754 -5.30 17.15 3.32
N LYS A 755 -6.26 16.48 3.93
CA LYS A 755 -7.27 15.68 3.25
C LYS A 755 -8.63 15.95 3.87
N ILE A 756 -9.66 16.12 3.04
CA ILE A 756 -11.05 16.28 3.47
C ILE A 756 -11.87 15.23 2.75
N ASN A 757 -12.64 14.46 3.50
CA ASN A 757 -13.62 13.51 2.97
C ASN A 757 -15.01 13.99 3.39
N LEU A 758 -15.91 14.11 2.43
CA LEU A 758 -17.32 14.41 2.66
C LEU A 758 -18.15 13.28 2.05
N GLY A 759 -19.12 12.79 2.79
CA GLY A 759 -20.04 11.73 2.36
C GLY A 759 -21.48 12.13 2.62
N LEU A 760 -22.33 11.77 1.68
CA LEU A 760 -23.77 11.77 1.80
C LEU A 760 -24.29 10.42 1.35
N ASP A 761 -24.95 9.71 2.22
CA ASP A 761 -25.74 8.52 1.93
C ASP A 761 -27.22 8.88 2.12
N ALA A 762 -28.04 8.54 1.14
CA ALA A 762 -29.48 8.82 1.18
C ALA A 762 -30.23 7.59 0.70
N ASP A 763 -31.06 7.01 1.58
CA ASP A 763 -31.84 5.82 1.29
C ASP A 763 -33.33 6.13 1.38
N ARG A 764 -34.08 5.74 0.35
CA ARG A 764 -35.52 5.92 0.22
C ARG A 764 -36.17 4.67 -0.34
N GLY A 765 -36.77 3.88 0.50
CA GLY A 765 -37.37 2.60 0.11
C GLY A 765 -36.33 1.71 -0.60
N PRO A 766 -36.60 1.28 -1.86
CA PRO A 766 -35.64 0.44 -2.56
C PRO A 766 -34.45 1.19 -3.19
N PHE A 767 -34.43 2.52 -3.15
CA PHE A 767 -33.41 3.33 -3.83
C PHE A 767 -32.42 3.92 -2.85
N GLY A 768 -31.15 3.88 -3.20
CA GLY A 768 -30.07 4.50 -2.47
C GLY A 768 -29.22 5.41 -3.36
N LEU A 769 -28.67 6.45 -2.77
CA LEU A 769 -27.71 7.37 -3.37
C LEU A 769 -26.53 7.55 -2.42
N THR A 770 -25.32 7.36 -2.93
CA THR A 770 -24.09 7.75 -2.25
C THR A 770 -23.35 8.80 -3.06
N VAL A 771 -22.98 9.89 -2.42
CA VAL A 771 -22.10 10.93 -2.99
C VAL A 771 -20.91 11.10 -2.05
N ARG A 772 -19.70 10.96 -2.57
CA ARG A 772 -18.46 11.20 -1.84
C ARG A 772 -17.62 12.25 -2.51
N GLY A 773 -17.09 13.19 -1.74
CA GLY A 773 -16.17 14.21 -2.18
C GLY A 773 -14.87 14.11 -1.39
N THR A 774 -13.75 13.86 -2.06
CA THR A 774 -12.44 13.87 -1.43
C THR A 774 -11.59 15.02 -1.95
N ARG A 775 -11.14 15.89 -1.05
CA ARG A 775 -10.15 16.92 -1.36
C ARG A 775 -8.78 16.49 -0.94
N TYR A 776 -7.92 16.32 -1.89
CA TYR A 776 -6.49 16.12 -1.65
C TYR A 776 -5.77 17.45 -1.63
N GLY A 777 -4.96 17.70 -0.59
CA GLY A 777 -4.11 18.87 -0.48
C GLY A 777 -2.95 18.87 -1.47
N LYS A 778 -2.14 19.91 -1.42
CA LYS A 778 -0.94 20.03 -2.26
C LYS A 778 0.07 18.95 -1.94
N VAL A 779 0.74 18.43 -3.00
CA VAL A 779 1.82 17.44 -2.92
C VAL A 779 3.01 17.96 -3.72
N LEU A 780 4.22 17.56 -3.35
CA LEU A 780 5.43 17.83 -4.10
C LEU A 780 6.00 16.56 -4.70
N GLY A 781 5.98 16.44 -6.00
CA GLY A 781 6.83 15.52 -6.75
C GLY A 781 8.26 16.08 -6.77
N ALA A 782 9.07 15.69 -5.78
CA ALA A 782 10.41 16.24 -5.63
C ALA A 782 11.34 15.74 -6.74
N GLY A 783 12.01 16.65 -7.43
CA GLY A 783 13.09 16.37 -8.35
C GLY A 783 14.45 16.25 -7.66
N SER A 784 15.46 15.78 -8.38
CA SER A 784 16.86 15.80 -7.90
C SER A 784 17.37 17.22 -7.68
N GLU A 785 16.87 18.18 -8.46
CA GLU A 785 17.16 19.61 -8.35
C GLU A 785 15.88 20.43 -8.21
N PRO A 786 15.94 21.64 -7.60
CA PRO A 786 14.77 22.50 -7.41
C PRO A 786 14.01 22.82 -8.71
N PHE A 787 14.70 22.93 -9.82
CA PHE A 787 14.13 23.17 -11.14
C PHE A 787 13.18 22.04 -11.60
N LEU A 788 13.44 20.80 -11.15
CA LEU A 788 12.66 19.59 -11.49
C LEU A 788 11.54 19.30 -10.49
N ASP A 789 11.32 20.16 -9.51
CA ASP A 789 10.22 20.02 -8.56
C ASP A 789 8.87 20.22 -9.26
N LEU A 790 7.93 19.33 -8.95
CA LEU A 790 6.57 19.33 -9.48
C LEU A 790 5.58 19.62 -8.36
N PRO A 791 5.19 20.90 -8.15
CA PRO A 791 4.14 21.23 -7.18
C PRO A 791 2.77 20.83 -7.76
N LEU A 792 2.17 19.81 -7.19
CA LEU A 792 0.81 19.38 -7.52
C LEU A 792 -0.19 20.20 -6.69
N SER A 793 -1.13 20.87 -7.36
CA SER A 793 -2.18 21.64 -6.72
C SER A 793 -3.21 20.77 -6.04
N ALA A 794 -3.95 21.35 -5.08
CA ALA A 794 -5.04 20.64 -4.42
C ALA A 794 -6.19 20.40 -5.38
N LYS A 795 -6.78 19.20 -5.34
CA LYS A 795 -7.90 18.79 -6.21
C LYS A 795 -9.04 18.20 -5.39
N TRP A 796 -10.28 18.43 -5.85
CA TRP A 796 -11.46 17.70 -5.43
C TRP A 796 -11.72 16.55 -6.40
N VAL A 797 -11.98 15.36 -5.86
CA VAL A 797 -12.45 14.19 -6.60
C VAL A 797 -13.81 13.84 -6.05
N THR A 798 -14.78 13.60 -6.93
CA THR A 798 -16.17 13.30 -6.56
C THR A 798 -16.55 11.94 -7.11
N ASP A 799 -17.11 11.09 -6.24
CA ASP A 799 -17.62 9.77 -6.58
C ASP A 799 -19.15 9.76 -6.37
N LEU A 800 -19.85 9.00 -7.21
CA LEU A 800 -21.30 8.87 -7.19
C LEU A 800 -21.70 7.41 -7.37
N GLU A 801 -22.62 6.90 -6.55
CA GLU A 801 -23.28 5.61 -6.75
C GLU A 801 -24.79 5.75 -6.57
N LEU A 802 -25.55 5.20 -7.51
CA LEU A 802 -26.99 5.01 -7.43
C LEU A 802 -27.28 3.52 -7.24
N ARG A 803 -28.12 3.20 -6.27
CA ARG A 803 -28.50 1.83 -5.91
C ARG A 803 -29.99 1.62 -6.09
N ALA A 804 -30.36 0.37 -6.40
CA ALA A 804 -31.74 -0.07 -6.41
C ALA A 804 -31.84 -1.50 -5.92
N ASN A 805 -32.62 -1.76 -4.88
CA ASN A 805 -32.96 -3.08 -4.38
C ASN A 805 -34.27 -3.54 -5.02
N VAL A 806 -34.29 -4.72 -5.63
CA VAL A 806 -35.49 -5.29 -6.28
C VAL A 806 -35.91 -6.55 -5.52
N GLY A 807 -36.98 -6.41 -4.78
CA GLY A 807 -37.36 -7.39 -3.78
C GLY A 807 -36.29 -7.47 -2.66
N GLU A 808 -36.26 -8.57 -1.94
CA GLU A 808 -35.27 -8.79 -0.86
C GLU A 808 -33.96 -9.38 -1.35
N ARG A 809 -33.89 -9.79 -2.63
CA ARG A 809 -32.82 -10.65 -3.15
C ARG A 809 -31.84 -9.95 -4.08
N PHE A 810 -32.29 -9.01 -4.90
CA PHE A 810 -31.44 -8.41 -5.93
C PHE A 810 -31.08 -6.98 -5.59
N ASP A 811 -29.80 -6.67 -5.73
CA ASP A 811 -29.28 -5.30 -5.65
C ASP A 811 -28.57 -4.90 -6.97
N PHE A 812 -28.85 -3.72 -7.42
CA PHE A 812 -28.23 -3.11 -8.61
C PHE A 812 -27.58 -1.80 -8.20
N ALA A 813 -26.41 -1.54 -8.77
CA ALA A 813 -25.76 -0.24 -8.62
C ALA A 813 -25.15 0.20 -9.95
N VAL A 814 -25.18 1.49 -10.18
CA VAL A 814 -24.40 2.16 -11.24
C VAL A 814 -23.71 3.36 -10.65
N GLY A 815 -22.48 3.60 -11.07
CA GLY A 815 -21.72 4.68 -10.46
C GLY A 815 -20.55 5.16 -11.31
N ALA A 816 -19.92 6.19 -10.78
CA ALA A 816 -18.72 6.77 -11.34
C ALA A 816 -17.75 7.17 -10.22
N ASN A 817 -16.53 6.65 -10.26
CA ASN A 817 -15.43 7.18 -9.47
C ASN A 817 -14.74 8.28 -10.28
N ASN A 818 -14.40 9.39 -9.64
CA ASN A 818 -13.90 10.60 -10.29
C ASN A 818 -14.87 11.10 -11.38
N LEU A 819 -16.12 11.30 -11.02
CA LEU A 819 -17.23 11.68 -11.91
C LEU A 819 -16.88 12.81 -12.90
N PHE A 820 -16.10 13.79 -12.44
CA PHE A 820 -15.74 14.97 -13.21
C PHE A 820 -14.46 14.84 -14.03
N ASP A 821 -13.87 13.62 -14.10
CA ASP A 821 -12.67 13.33 -14.90
C ASP A 821 -11.46 14.20 -14.50
N VAL A 822 -11.25 14.40 -13.20
CA VAL A 822 -10.19 15.24 -12.64
C VAL A 822 -8.83 14.58 -12.79
N TYR A 823 -7.85 15.34 -13.25
CA TYR A 823 -6.44 14.96 -13.36
C TYR A 823 -5.54 15.77 -12.42
N PRO A 824 -4.38 15.24 -12.00
CA PRO A 824 -3.35 16.05 -11.36
C PRO A 824 -2.76 17.06 -12.35
N ASP A 825 -2.01 18.02 -11.83
CA ASP A 825 -1.31 18.97 -12.69
C ASP A 825 -0.30 18.22 -13.58
N PRO A 826 -0.26 18.54 -14.90
CA PRO A 826 0.66 17.88 -15.82
C PRO A 826 2.11 18.26 -15.52
N VAL A 827 3.03 17.34 -15.86
CA VAL A 827 4.47 17.56 -15.74
C VAL A 827 4.94 18.55 -16.81
N PRO A 828 5.71 19.60 -16.46
CA PRO A 828 6.21 20.56 -17.43
C PRO A 828 7.09 19.89 -18.49
N ARG A 829 6.94 20.34 -19.75
CA ARG A 829 7.64 19.83 -20.92
C ARG A 829 8.40 20.93 -21.66
N GLY A 830 9.37 20.58 -22.49
CA GLY A 830 10.13 21.52 -23.31
C GLY A 830 11.07 22.40 -22.48
N ARG A 831 11.08 23.69 -22.79
CA ARG A 831 11.96 24.67 -22.14
C ARG A 831 11.31 25.31 -20.92
N GLY A 832 12.09 25.47 -19.88
CA GLY A 832 11.69 26.13 -18.65
C GLY A 832 12.79 27.04 -18.11
N VAL A 833 12.55 27.68 -17.00
CA VAL A 833 13.50 28.55 -16.31
C VAL A 833 13.75 28.00 -14.91
N ASP A 834 15.03 27.91 -14.55
CA ASP A 834 15.42 27.53 -13.19
C ASP A 834 14.93 28.60 -12.21
N PRO A 835 14.07 28.27 -11.24
CA PRO A 835 13.49 29.25 -10.34
C PRO A 835 14.50 29.86 -9.36
N VAL A 836 15.68 29.23 -9.20
CA VAL A 836 16.71 29.70 -8.28
C VAL A 836 17.72 30.57 -9.00
N THR A 837 18.18 30.18 -10.19
CA THR A 837 19.24 30.85 -10.93
C THR A 837 18.74 31.76 -12.04
N GLY A 838 17.47 31.63 -12.44
CA GLY A 838 16.88 32.31 -13.60
C GLY A 838 17.39 31.79 -14.96
N ALA A 839 18.26 30.77 -14.97
CA ALA A 839 18.82 30.23 -16.19
C ALA A 839 17.78 29.39 -16.96
N GLY A 840 17.79 29.52 -18.27
CA GLY A 840 17.00 28.63 -19.14
C GLY A 840 17.48 27.18 -19.02
N ARG A 841 16.57 26.26 -18.80
CA ARG A 841 16.82 24.80 -18.76
C ARG A 841 15.76 24.04 -19.54
N ASN A 842 16.10 22.85 -20.03
CA ASN A 842 15.13 21.96 -20.65
C ASN A 842 14.62 20.93 -19.63
N TYR A 843 13.33 20.70 -19.64
CA TYR A 843 12.76 19.58 -18.90
C TYR A 843 13.10 18.25 -19.59
N PRO A 844 13.22 17.15 -18.83
CA PRO A 844 13.50 15.85 -19.41
C PRO A 844 12.47 15.48 -20.50
N ALA A 845 12.93 14.99 -21.64
CA ALA A 845 12.05 14.55 -22.73
C ALA A 845 11.13 13.37 -22.30
N THR A 846 11.50 12.63 -21.24
CA THR A 846 10.64 11.61 -20.62
C THR A 846 9.35 12.20 -20.02
N ASN A 847 9.28 13.50 -19.77
CA ASN A 847 8.06 14.16 -19.31
C ASN A 847 6.94 14.13 -20.36
N TYR A 848 7.26 13.98 -21.62
CA TYR A 848 6.25 13.80 -22.66
C TYR A 848 5.55 12.45 -22.54
N VAL A 849 6.28 11.38 -22.21
CA VAL A 849 5.75 10.01 -22.12
C VAL A 849 5.17 9.67 -20.76
N ALA A 850 5.57 10.40 -19.71
CA ALA A 850 5.05 10.33 -18.36
C ALA A 850 4.46 11.70 -17.99
N PRO A 851 3.28 12.07 -18.50
CA PRO A 851 2.74 13.42 -18.42
C PRO A 851 2.26 13.82 -17.02
N TYR A 852 2.20 12.89 -16.08
CA TYR A 852 1.78 13.13 -14.71
C TYR A 852 2.79 12.58 -13.71
N SER A 853 2.78 13.14 -12.51
CA SER A 853 3.61 12.65 -11.41
C SER A 853 3.01 11.36 -10.81
N ALA A 854 3.85 10.35 -10.60
CA ALA A 854 3.51 9.14 -9.85
C ALA A 854 3.21 9.43 -8.35
N PHE A 855 3.44 10.65 -7.88
CA PHE A 855 3.10 11.11 -6.52
C PHE A 855 1.69 11.72 -6.41
N SER A 856 0.87 11.64 -7.47
CA SER A 856 -0.54 12.01 -7.36
C SER A 856 -1.25 11.17 -6.29
N PRO A 857 -1.90 11.78 -5.28
CA PRO A 857 -2.51 11.04 -4.18
C PRO A 857 -3.78 10.28 -4.58
N PHE A 858 -4.37 10.59 -5.73
CA PHE A 858 -5.57 9.94 -6.27
C PHE A 858 -5.32 9.22 -7.61
N GLY A 859 -4.06 9.13 -8.05
CA GLY A 859 -3.69 8.58 -9.35
C GLY A 859 -3.91 9.57 -10.50
N PHE A 860 -3.92 9.06 -11.73
CA PHE A 860 -4.03 9.87 -12.95
C PHE A 860 -4.75 9.11 -14.09
N ASN A 861 -5.68 8.19 -13.74
CA ASN A 861 -6.40 7.39 -14.74
C ASN A 861 -7.69 8.07 -15.24
N GLY A 862 -8.19 9.12 -14.55
CA GLY A 862 -9.41 9.83 -14.90
C GLY A 862 -10.67 9.14 -14.35
N ARG A 863 -11.82 9.31 -15.03
CA ARG A 863 -13.12 8.82 -14.60
C ARG A 863 -13.29 7.34 -14.87
N PHE A 864 -13.71 6.59 -13.85
CA PHE A 864 -14.07 5.17 -13.92
C PHE A 864 -15.60 5.02 -13.81
N LEU A 865 -16.23 4.41 -14.80
CA LEU A 865 -17.66 4.10 -14.82
C LEU A 865 -17.86 2.63 -14.53
N TYR A 866 -18.88 2.28 -13.72
CA TYR A 866 -19.14 0.89 -13.35
C TYR A 866 -20.64 0.60 -13.18
N GLY A 867 -20.96 -0.70 -13.28
CA GLY A 867 -22.23 -1.27 -12.91
C GLY A 867 -22.04 -2.53 -12.08
N ARG A 868 -22.88 -2.74 -11.08
CA ARG A 868 -22.86 -3.91 -10.19
C ARG A 868 -24.24 -4.55 -10.13
N VAL A 869 -24.29 -5.86 -10.15
CA VAL A 869 -25.47 -6.69 -9.88
C VAL A 869 -25.13 -7.62 -8.75
N GLY A 870 -25.97 -7.66 -7.73
CA GLY A 870 -25.84 -8.54 -6.58
C GLY A 870 -27.08 -9.38 -6.34
N ILE A 871 -26.88 -10.51 -5.67
CA ILE A 871 -27.94 -11.39 -5.16
C ILE A 871 -27.64 -11.74 -3.71
N ARG A 872 -28.68 -11.71 -2.86
CA ARG A 872 -28.67 -12.15 -1.47
C ARG A 872 -29.55 -13.39 -1.31
N PHE A 873 -29.16 -14.31 -0.46
CA PHE A 873 -29.90 -15.57 -0.24
C PHE A 873 -29.69 -16.14 1.16
#